data_41d9fad28caf933ed45474a1357007c8
#
_entry.id   41d9fad28caf933ed45474a1357007c8
#
_cell.length_a   1.000
_cell.length_b   1.000
_cell.length_c   1.000
_cell.angle_alpha   90.00
_cell.angle_beta   90.00
_cell.angle_gamma   90.00
#
_symmetry.space_group_name_H-M   'P 1'
#
loop_
_entity.id
_entity.type
_entity.pdbx_description
1 polymer ?
#
loop_
_entity_poly.entity_id
_entity_poly.type
_entity_poly.pdbx_seq_one_letter_code
_entity_poly.pdbx_strand_id
1 'polypeptide(L)'
;MTIRLLLQGVLTAVFFCCTPISVEAQNSTKFTMGRVSDIHPQGWLHTMMQRQHDGLTGHPEALSYPYNSCLWAGEISRNGESYGDNWWRYEQTAYYTDGLLRLGYEMGAQEMVDKAMEGIEYTLAHPDENGKLGNSTLEGITWPMSVFFRVLQAKYEHDGDERIPKALETHFLNFTPDQLAGGIVGGRNIISIEGILWTYGKTGNAKLLQLAEDAWAIQDKFAVDETAILSTEPFYMHSVTFCEMLKLPLLLYAYTGKQKYLDLAMTAVRKVERESMLPDGVPSSAEFLLGDDVDISHETCDIVDFTWALSHFLAVTGEAEWADKIERAIYNAGMGAITKDFRSLQYFSSVNQFIATGTSNHNTYKHGSTWMAYRPTHETECCSGNVNRMLPNLVSRMWMTDSEGEAVAAIYGPSKATFPTDKGDVTINCATLYPFESMLIFSVSAAEGASIPLTLRIPTWCSNAYLAVNGSSAGIPLPAGTFVRLPEAVKNGDLVMLSLPMTVEKHTIEGQGVYFQRGPLLYSYAIPQQKVEDTTEYECMHGKKPDNPDFKCWNITPTGDFNYAYADDDQPLEYIAAELQPGAPFPFDIEDVTGWIRIPVKQIKWDLVDNRYTPALPEQGHLTLESDVTQYIDLVPYGCTELRLTVFPDADAQPLLEPQKPDYTRPADAPDCVSVVYDADCVYFEEPRFCWDEPIYCKVRTAGDTTTDLQSPQGGDLCELVGTTANGRKIWRWVGTSTAGQPFVELVFTNHDLLTAILPFKNSGYYRYDRLVYLADQTVPTSIAKPDADKDFSADWFTLDGRRLSHRPTTNGVYIRGHKKVVVNN
;
A
#
# COMPACT_ATOMS: atom_id res chain seq x y z
N MET A 1 -46.59 -77.34 35.41
CA MET A 1 -46.26 -76.22 36.28
C MET A 1 -45.06 -75.53 35.69
N THR A 2 -45.24 -74.51 34.84
CA THR A 2 -44.14 -73.74 34.24
C THR A 2 -44.69 -72.35 33.90
N ILE A 3 -44.27 -71.39 34.61
CA ILE A 3 -44.64 -70.00 34.46
C ILE A 3 -43.90 -69.42 33.29
N ARG A 4 -44.58 -68.83 32.31
CA ARG A 4 -44.03 -68.04 31.26
C ARG A 4 -44.11 -66.55 31.65
N LEU A 5 -42.94 -65.87 31.78
CA LEU A 5 -42.91 -64.45 31.85
C LEU A 5 -42.87 -63.83 30.47
N LEU A 6 -43.75 -62.95 30.14
CA LEU A 6 -43.75 -62.03 29.00
C LEU A 6 -42.91 -60.83 29.37
N LEU A 7 -41.81 -60.61 28.63
CA LEU A 7 -41.12 -59.32 28.57
C LEU A 7 -41.67 -58.51 27.38
N GLN A 8 -42.37 -57.42 27.64
CA GLN A 8 -42.63 -56.37 26.67
C GLN A 8 -41.44 -55.44 26.62
N GLY A 9 -40.67 -55.44 25.51
CA GLY A 9 -39.65 -54.47 25.27
C GLY A 9 -40.25 -53.22 24.62
N VAL A 10 -40.15 -52.09 25.28
CA VAL A 10 -40.45 -50.74 24.75
C VAL A 10 -39.20 -50.28 24.02
N LEU A 11 -39.24 -50.21 22.69
CA LEU A 11 -38.24 -49.56 21.87
C LEU A 11 -38.48 -48.06 21.92
N THR A 12 -37.66 -47.32 22.69
CA THR A 12 -37.57 -45.87 22.60
C THR A 12 -36.59 -45.53 21.48
N ALA A 13 -37.12 -45.08 20.35
CA ALA A 13 -36.30 -44.48 19.28
C ALA A 13 -35.87 -43.11 19.72
N VAL A 14 -34.60 -42.95 20.09
CA VAL A 14 -33.95 -41.67 20.28
C VAL A 14 -33.59 -41.13 18.88
N PHE A 15 -34.39 -40.16 18.39
CA PHE A 15 -33.99 -39.34 17.27
C PHE A 15 -32.83 -38.42 17.72
N PHE A 16 -31.62 -38.75 17.34
CA PHE A 16 -30.56 -37.78 17.33
C PHE A 16 -30.86 -36.78 16.20
N CYS A 17 -31.34 -35.60 16.57
CA CYS A 17 -31.29 -34.44 15.72
C CYS A 17 -29.78 -34.07 15.55
N CYS A 18 -29.14 -34.56 14.51
CA CYS A 18 -27.90 -34.02 14.06
C CYS A 18 -28.21 -32.62 13.46
N THR A 19 -28.21 -31.61 14.28
CA THR A 19 -27.91 -30.28 13.77
C THR A 19 -26.53 -30.35 13.13
N PRO A 20 -26.34 -29.92 11.88
CA PRO A 20 -25.00 -29.82 11.32
C PRO A 20 -24.27 -28.79 12.21
N ILE A 21 -23.31 -29.27 12.98
CA ILE A 21 -22.29 -28.39 13.57
C ILE A 21 -21.53 -27.86 12.36
N SER A 22 -21.76 -26.61 12.01
CA SER A 22 -20.88 -25.89 11.12
C SER A 22 -19.51 -25.93 11.78
N VAL A 23 -18.60 -26.75 11.24
CA VAL A 23 -17.21 -26.70 11.63
C VAL A 23 -16.67 -25.42 11.01
N GLU A 24 -16.76 -24.32 11.77
CA GLU A 24 -15.97 -23.15 11.41
C GLU A 24 -14.50 -23.57 11.40
N ALA A 25 -13.85 -23.41 10.26
CA ALA A 25 -12.44 -23.69 10.13
C ALA A 25 -11.70 -22.80 11.13
N GLN A 26 -10.83 -23.41 11.92
CA GLN A 26 -10.11 -22.73 12.99
C GLN A 26 -9.25 -21.62 12.39
N ASN A 27 -9.68 -20.37 12.53
CA ASN A 27 -8.98 -19.20 12.04
C ASN A 27 -8.18 -18.59 13.20
N SER A 28 -6.86 -18.45 13.02
CA SER A 28 -5.94 -17.91 14.04
C SER A 28 -5.89 -16.38 14.04
N THR A 29 -6.94 -15.69 13.61
CA THR A 29 -6.99 -14.22 13.62
C THR A 29 -7.24 -13.68 15.02
N LYS A 30 -6.62 -12.53 15.32
CA LYS A 30 -6.85 -11.79 16.57
C LYS A 30 -8.11 -10.94 16.49
N PHE A 31 -8.35 -10.34 15.33
CA PHE A 31 -9.51 -9.52 15.07
C PHE A 31 -10.25 -10.01 13.82
N THR A 32 -11.54 -9.84 13.83
CA THR A 32 -12.42 -10.00 12.67
C THR A 32 -12.78 -8.62 12.16
N MET A 33 -12.64 -8.41 10.86
CA MET A 33 -13.00 -7.16 10.21
C MET A 33 -14.50 -6.87 10.38
N GLY A 34 -14.84 -5.63 10.65
CA GLY A 34 -16.23 -5.20 10.81
C GLY A 34 -17.03 -5.36 9.52
N ARG A 35 -18.33 -5.58 9.67
CA ARG A 35 -19.23 -5.57 8.52
C ARG A 35 -19.37 -4.15 7.98
N VAL A 36 -19.20 -4.01 6.67
CA VAL A 36 -19.21 -2.72 5.99
C VAL A 36 -20.49 -1.91 6.23
N SER A 37 -21.63 -2.60 6.39
CA SER A 37 -22.92 -1.96 6.66
C SER A 37 -23.15 -1.50 8.10
N ASP A 38 -22.27 -1.86 9.03
CA ASP A 38 -22.42 -1.53 10.45
C ASP A 38 -21.52 -0.34 10.86
N ILE A 39 -20.66 0.12 9.94
CA ILE A 39 -19.70 1.19 10.17
C ILE A 39 -20.02 2.35 9.22
N HIS A 40 -20.20 3.54 9.79
CA HIS A 40 -20.57 4.73 9.03
C HIS A 40 -19.61 5.88 9.33
N PRO A 41 -19.13 6.62 8.32
CA PRO A 41 -18.32 7.80 8.52
C PRO A 41 -19.11 8.90 9.20
N GLN A 42 -18.42 9.77 9.92
CA GLN A 42 -18.98 10.96 10.58
C GLN A 42 -18.09 12.17 10.28
N GLY A 43 -18.51 13.36 10.70
CA GLY A 43 -17.70 14.59 10.63
C GLY A 43 -17.03 14.81 9.26
N TRP A 44 -15.74 15.15 9.27
CA TRP A 44 -14.98 15.44 8.06
C TRP A 44 -14.89 14.22 7.11
N LEU A 45 -14.86 12.99 7.65
CA LEU A 45 -14.78 11.79 6.84
C LEU A 45 -16.09 11.54 6.08
N HIS A 46 -17.25 11.79 6.72
CA HIS A 46 -18.54 11.78 6.02
C HIS A 46 -18.56 12.82 4.89
N THR A 47 -18.06 14.03 5.15
CA THR A 47 -17.98 15.07 4.11
C THR A 47 -17.13 14.60 2.93
N MET A 48 -15.97 13.96 3.18
CA MET A 48 -15.13 13.44 2.10
C MET A 48 -15.80 12.31 1.33
N MET A 49 -16.47 11.40 2.02
CA MET A 49 -17.19 10.30 1.36
C MET A 49 -18.44 10.80 0.62
N GLN A 50 -19.07 11.89 1.07
CA GLN A 50 -20.11 12.57 0.29
C GLN A 50 -19.51 13.20 -0.99
N ARG A 51 -18.32 13.82 -0.90
CA ARG A 51 -17.61 14.32 -2.08
C ARG A 51 -17.22 13.17 -3.03
N GLN A 52 -16.88 12.00 -2.51
CA GLN A 52 -16.65 10.80 -3.31
C GLN A 52 -17.93 10.31 -3.99
N HIS A 53 -19.05 10.31 -3.27
CA HIS A 53 -20.37 10.01 -3.82
C HIS A 53 -20.76 10.97 -4.96
N ASP A 54 -20.55 12.28 -4.76
CA ASP A 54 -20.86 13.33 -5.76
C ASP A 54 -19.74 13.50 -6.81
N GLY A 55 -18.67 12.76 -6.66
CA GLY A 55 -17.49 12.72 -7.53
C GLY A 55 -17.44 11.44 -8.38
N LEU A 56 -16.22 10.93 -8.60
CA LEU A 56 -15.94 9.84 -9.54
C LEU A 56 -16.73 8.57 -9.26
N THR A 57 -16.98 8.23 -7.99
CA THR A 57 -17.68 6.98 -7.67
C THR A 57 -19.16 7.03 -8.06
N GLY A 58 -19.83 8.18 -7.90
CA GLY A 58 -21.23 8.33 -8.32
C GLY A 58 -21.42 8.63 -9.80
N HIS A 59 -20.33 8.95 -10.53
CA HIS A 59 -20.34 9.41 -11.90
C HIS A 59 -19.48 8.54 -12.83
N PRO A 60 -19.85 7.26 -13.06
CA PRO A 60 -19.06 6.36 -13.93
C PRO A 60 -18.98 6.85 -15.38
N GLU A 61 -19.89 7.72 -15.81
CA GLU A 61 -19.81 8.37 -17.12
C GLU A 61 -18.59 9.29 -17.26
N ALA A 62 -18.07 9.81 -16.15
CA ALA A 62 -16.84 10.60 -16.14
C ALA A 62 -15.58 9.74 -16.27
N LEU A 63 -15.69 8.45 -15.93
CA LEU A 63 -14.63 7.45 -16.10
C LEU A 63 -14.73 6.72 -17.45
N SER A 64 -15.89 6.81 -18.14
CA SER A 64 -16.19 6.12 -19.40
C SER A 64 -16.17 4.58 -19.31
N TYR A 65 -15.90 3.90 -20.42
CA TYR A 65 -15.74 2.45 -20.48
C TYR A 65 -14.46 2.04 -19.73
N PRO A 66 -14.46 0.95 -18.91
CA PRO A 66 -15.59 0.00 -18.69
C PRO A 66 -16.54 0.37 -17.53
N TYR A 67 -16.30 1.42 -16.80
CA TYR A 67 -17.00 1.74 -15.55
C TYR A 67 -18.48 2.04 -15.73
N ASN A 68 -18.85 2.66 -16.85
CA ASN A 68 -20.21 3.10 -17.13
C ASN A 68 -21.12 2.02 -17.71
N SER A 69 -20.56 0.97 -18.29
CA SER A 69 -21.35 0.05 -19.11
C SER A 69 -21.00 -1.43 -18.99
N CYS A 70 -19.82 -1.80 -18.57
CA CYS A 70 -19.42 -3.20 -18.47
C CYS A 70 -20.07 -3.89 -17.26
N LEU A 71 -20.74 -5.01 -17.55
CA LEU A 71 -21.12 -5.96 -16.50
C LEU A 71 -19.99 -6.94 -16.25
N TRP A 72 -19.80 -7.30 -14.98
CA TRP A 72 -18.82 -8.30 -14.62
C TRP A 72 -19.37 -9.69 -14.91
N ALA A 73 -18.79 -10.60 -15.49
CA ALA A 73 -19.22 -11.95 -15.86
C ALA A 73 -20.04 -12.08 -17.15
N GLY A 74 -19.49 -12.82 -18.08
CA GLY A 74 -20.19 -13.31 -19.29
C GLY A 74 -20.55 -12.27 -20.33
N GLU A 75 -20.90 -11.07 -19.94
CA GLU A 75 -21.21 -9.96 -20.83
C GLU A 75 -20.03 -8.99 -20.93
N ILE A 76 -19.75 -8.53 -22.14
CA ILE A 76 -18.60 -7.65 -22.39
C ILE A 76 -18.94 -6.20 -22.04
N SER A 77 -20.10 -5.73 -22.50
CA SER A 77 -20.63 -4.42 -22.13
C SER A 77 -22.12 -4.34 -22.44
N ARG A 78 -22.85 -3.42 -21.79
CA ARG A 78 -24.25 -3.15 -22.07
C ARG A 78 -24.47 -2.60 -23.49
N ASN A 79 -23.49 -1.93 -24.06
CA ASN A 79 -23.55 -1.29 -25.37
C ASN A 79 -22.99 -2.15 -26.50
N GLY A 80 -22.53 -3.38 -26.19
CA GLY A 80 -21.93 -4.27 -27.17
C GLY A 80 -20.52 -3.84 -27.62
N GLU A 81 -19.89 -2.90 -26.93
CA GLU A 81 -18.54 -2.44 -27.23
C GLU A 81 -17.53 -3.51 -26.80
N SER A 82 -16.66 -3.91 -27.72
CA SER A 82 -15.60 -4.89 -27.45
C SER A 82 -14.26 -4.26 -27.78
N TYR A 83 -13.45 -4.00 -26.78
CA TYR A 83 -12.07 -3.58 -26.92
C TYR A 83 -11.11 -4.75 -26.65
N GLY A 84 -9.94 -4.73 -27.29
CA GLY A 84 -9.08 -5.87 -27.55
C GLY A 84 -8.61 -6.72 -26.39
N ASP A 85 -8.48 -6.19 -25.18
CA ASP A 85 -7.96 -6.94 -24.04
C ASP A 85 -9.08 -7.59 -23.22
N ASN A 86 -9.10 -8.91 -23.19
CA ASN A 86 -10.23 -9.64 -22.65
C ASN A 86 -10.34 -9.61 -21.12
N TRP A 87 -9.25 -9.41 -20.35
CA TRP A 87 -9.29 -9.47 -18.90
C TRP A 87 -9.35 -8.09 -18.23
N TRP A 88 -8.73 -7.10 -18.84
CA TRP A 88 -8.45 -5.80 -18.23
C TRP A 88 -9.71 -5.05 -17.81
N ARG A 89 -10.74 -4.98 -18.67
CA ARG A 89 -12.02 -4.35 -18.32
C ARG A 89 -12.72 -4.96 -17.11
N TYR A 90 -12.55 -6.27 -16.90
CA TYR A 90 -13.14 -6.95 -15.73
C TYR A 90 -12.41 -6.60 -14.44
N GLU A 91 -11.10 -6.40 -14.48
CA GLU A 91 -10.35 -5.84 -13.36
C GLU A 91 -10.88 -4.48 -12.97
N GLN A 92 -11.01 -3.57 -13.94
CA GLN A 92 -11.47 -2.20 -13.70
C GLN A 92 -12.89 -2.16 -13.16
N THR A 93 -13.78 -2.93 -13.75
CA THR A 93 -15.16 -3.06 -13.28
C THR A 93 -15.22 -3.63 -11.85
N ALA A 94 -14.36 -4.60 -11.54
CA ALA A 94 -14.29 -5.17 -10.20
C ALA A 94 -13.84 -4.15 -9.16
N TYR A 95 -12.78 -3.38 -9.41
CA TYR A 95 -12.32 -2.31 -8.55
C TYR A 95 -13.41 -1.27 -8.28
N TYR A 96 -14.02 -0.80 -9.33
CA TYR A 96 -15.08 0.20 -9.23
C TYR A 96 -16.30 -0.31 -8.47
N THR A 97 -16.75 -1.55 -8.78
CA THR A 97 -17.93 -2.14 -8.13
C THR A 97 -17.70 -2.38 -6.63
N ASP A 98 -16.48 -2.77 -6.23
CA ASP A 98 -16.13 -2.90 -4.80
C ASP A 98 -16.26 -1.56 -4.07
N GLY A 99 -15.68 -0.50 -4.64
CA GLY A 99 -15.81 0.84 -4.09
C GLY A 99 -17.26 1.35 -4.04
N LEU A 100 -18.00 1.15 -5.12
CA LEU A 100 -19.41 1.57 -5.25
C LEU A 100 -20.31 0.88 -4.20
N LEU A 101 -20.18 -0.45 -4.04
CA LEU A 101 -21.00 -1.21 -3.09
C LEU A 101 -20.69 -0.80 -1.64
N ARG A 102 -19.41 -0.73 -1.28
CA ARG A 102 -19.00 -0.36 0.07
C ARG A 102 -19.40 1.06 0.41
N LEU A 103 -19.15 2.01 -0.47
CA LEU A 103 -19.60 3.39 -0.28
C LEU A 103 -21.12 3.47 -0.12
N GLY A 104 -21.86 2.70 -0.93
CA GLY A 104 -23.32 2.63 -0.83
C GLY A 104 -23.80 2.15 0.54
N TYR A 105 -23.19 1.10 1.10
CA TYR A 105 -23.53 0.61 2.45
C TYR A 105 -23.15 1.60 3.55
N GLU A 106 -21.94 2.14 3.49
CA GLU A 106 -21.39 3.02 4.53
C GLU A 106 -22.11 4.38 4.60
N MET A 107 -22.56 4.88 3.44
CA MET A 107 -23.29 6.15 3.33
C MET A 107 -24.83 5.96 3.39
N GLY A 108 -25.32 4.73 3.27
CA GLY A 108 -26.75 4.45 3.13
C GLY A 108 -27.32 4.90 1.77
N ALA A 109 -26.48 4.95 0.73
CA ALA A 109 -26.84 5.37 -0.61
C ALA A 109 -27.36 4.18 -1.43
N GLN A 110 -28.69 3.95 -1.37
CA GLN A 110 -29.31 2.78 -1.96
C GLN A 110 -29.13 2.69 -3.47
N GLU A 111 -29.09 3.81 -4.17
CA GLU A 111 -28.86 3.86 -5.62
C GLU A 111 -27.51 3.30 -6.03
N MET A 112 -26.48 3.49 -5.22
CA MET A 112 -25.16 2.89 -5.43
C MET A 112 -25.17 1.39 -5.19
N VAL A 113 -25.84 0.96 -4.13
CA VAL A 113 -26.03 -0.47 -3.83
C VAL A 113 -26.79 -1.13 -4.97
N ASP A 114 -27.91 -0.55 -5.43
CA ASP A 114 -28.73 -1.10 -6.51
C ASP A 114 -27.91 -1.24 -7.79
N LYS A 115 -27.08 -0.26 -8.12
CA LYS A 115 -26.19 -0.30 -9.28
C LYS A 115 -25.15 -1.39 -9.17
N ALA A 116 -24.48 -1.54 -8.03
CA ALA A 116 -23.53 -2.62 -7.80
C ALA A 116 -24.19 -4.00 -7.86
N MET A 117 -25.42 -4.11 -7.36
CA MET A 117 -26.20 -5.34 -7.38
C MET A 117 -26.51 -5.84 -8.79
N GLU A 118 -26.58 -4.98 -9.78
CA GLU A 118 -26.78 -5.41 -11.18
C GLU A 118 -25.64 -6.36 -11.63
N GLY A 119 -24.37 -6.00 -11.38
CA GLY A 119 -23.21 -6.84 -11.70
C GLY A 119 -23.14 -8.09 -10.84
N ILE A 120 -23.47 -7.98 -9.55
CA ILE A 120 -23.46 -9.10 -8.60
C ILE A 120 -24.49 -10.17 -8.99
N GLU A 121 -25.73 -9.77 -9.16
CA GLU A 121 -26.81 -10.71 -9.52
C GLU A 121 -26.58 -11.31 -10.91
N TYR A 122 -26.09 -10.50 -11.88
CA TYR A 122 -25.71 -11.02 -13.17
C TYR A 122 -24.61 -12.09 -13.05
N THR A 123 -23.56 -11.85 -12.27
CA THR A 123 -22.48 -12.80 -12.04
C THR A 123 -22.97 -14.12 -11.44
N LEU A 124 -23.81 -14.03 -10.41
CA LEU A 124 -24.34 -15.21 -9.72
C LEU A 124 -25.33 -16.00 -10.60
N ALA A 125 -26.03 -15.34 -11.53
CA ALA A 125 -26.99 -15.96 -12.43
C ALA A 125 -26.37 -16.58 -13.69
N HIS A 126 -25.13 -16.24 -14.03
CA HIS A 126 -24.48 -16.64 -15.30
C HIS A 126 -23.12 -17.32 -15.06
N PRO A 127 -23.03 -18.37 -14.20
CA PRO A 127 -21.84 -19.20 -14.19
C PRO A 127 -21.69 -19.93 -15.52
N ASP A 128 -20.47 -20.36 -15.87
CA ASP A 128 -20.26 -21.25 -17.02
C ASP A 128 -20.85 -22.67 -16.77
N GLU A 129 -20.73 -23.56 -17.75
CA GLU A 129 -21.24 -24.92 -17.68
C GLU A 129 -20.62 -25.75 -16.53
N ASN A 130 -19.44 -25.36 -16.02
CA ASN A 130 -18.77 -25.98 -14.90
C ASN A 130 -19.04 -25.27 -13.57
N GLY A 131 -19.74 -24.14 -13.60
CA GLY A 131 -20.02 -23.31 -12.43
C GLY A 131 -18.94 -22.29 -12.10
N LYS A 132 -18.02 -22.02 -13.04
CA LYS A 132 -17.07 -20.91 -12.88
C LYS A 132 -17.80 -19.58 -13.06
N LEU A 133 -17.48 -18.64 -12.16
CA LEU A 133 -17.95 -17.27 -12.26
C LEU A 133 -17.01 -16.46 -13.15
N GLY A 134 -17.54 -15.43 -13.79
CA GLY A 134 -16.80 -14.54 -14.65
C GLY A 134 -16.92 -14.88 -16.12
N ASN A 135 -16.15 -14.20 -16.95
CA ASN A 135 -16.18 -14.40 -18.39
C ASN A 135 -15.43 -15.67 -18.79
N SER A 136 -16.11 -16.57 -19.51
CA SER A 136 -15.54 -17.84 -20.00
C SER A 136 -14.38 -17.65 -20.99
N THR A 137 -14.27 -16.47 -21.62
CA THR A 137 -13.14 -16.13 -22.50
C THR A 137 -11.85 -15.79 -21.74
N LEU A 138 -11.93 -15.64 -20.43
CA LEU A 138 -10.75 -15.48 -19.56
C LEU A 138 -10.11 -16.82 -19.20
N GLU A 139 -9.88 -17.66 -20.18
CA GLU A 139 -9.30 -18.98 -19.97
C GLU A 139 -7.92 -18.86 -19.32
N GLY A 140 -7.75 -19.44 -18.12
CA GLY A 140 -6.48 -19.38 -17.39
C GLY A 140 -6.18 -18.06 -16.67
N ILE A 141 -7.07 -17.08 -16.68
CA ILE A 141 -6.89 -15.79 -16.01
C ILE A 141 -7.89 -15.65 -14.87
N THR A 142 -7.42 -15.66 -13.62
CA THR A 142 -8.27 -15.57 -12.43
C THR A 142 -8.18 -14.22 -11.72
N TRP A 143 -7.27 -13.37 -12.12
CA TRP A 143 -7.01 -12.09 -11.47
C TRP A 143 -8.25 -11.19 -11.30
N PRO A 144 -9.07 -10.91 -12.32
CA PRO A 144 -10.26 -10.08 -12.13
C PRO A 144 -11.24 -10.67 -11.10
N MET A 145 -11.34 -12.00 -10.99
CA MET A 145 -12.16 -12.65 -9.98
C MET A 145 -11.60 -12.45 -8.58
N SER A 146 -10.27 -12.40 -8.43
CA SER A 146 -9.64 -12.12 -7.12
C SER A 146 -10.01 -10.75 -6.57
N VAL A 147 -10.28 -9.78 -7.44
CA VAL A 147 -10.83 -8.48 -7.06
C VAL A 147 -12.33 -8.53 -6.84
N PHE A 148 -13.09 -9.12 -7.80
CA PHE A 148 -14.55 -9.19 -7.71
C PHE A 148 -15.05 -10.04 -6.53
N PHE A 149 -14.26 -11.01 -6.08
CA PHE A 149 -14.52 -11.75 -4.85
C PHE A 149 -14.81 -10.83 -3.67
N ARG A 150 -14.11 -9.68 -3.54
CA ARG A 150 -14.30 -8.72 -2.45
C ARG A 150 -15.66 -8.05 -2.48
N VAL A 151 -16.21 -7.85 -3.68
CA VAL A 151 -17.59 -7.38 -3.87
C VAL A 151 -18.58 -8.41 -3.33
N LEU A 152 -18.38 -9.67 -3.69
CA LEU A 152 -19.22 -10.78 -3.20
C LEU A 152 -19.07 -10.98 -1.69
N GLN A 153 -17.87 -10.84 -1.16
CA GLN A 153 -17.60 -10.87 0.28
C GLN A 153 -18.38 -9.79 1.01
N ALA A 154 -18.29 -8.54 0.55
CA ALA A 154 -18.99 -7.41 1.19
C ALA A 154 -20.51 -7.63 1.20
N LYS A 155 -21.07 -8.15 0.10
CA LYS A 155 -22.48 -8.51 0.05
C LYS A 155 -22.85 -9.62 1.04
N TYR A 156 -22.08 -10.69 1.09
CA TYR A 156 -22.31 -11.79 2.04
C TYR A 156 -22.22 -11.29 3.50
N GLU A 157 -21.25 -10.46 3.80
CA GLU A 157 -21.09 -9.87 5.13
C GLU A 157 -22.29 -8.99 5.52
N HIS A 158 -22.91 -8.32 4.53
CA HIS A 158 -24.08 -7.50 4.75
C HIS A 158 -25.35 -8.31 5.06
N ASP A 159 -25.67 -9.31 4.25
CA ASP A 159 -26.98 -9.98 4.31
C ASP A 159 -26.97 -11.51 4.46
N GLY A 160 -25.76 -12.12 4.48
CA GLY A 160 -25.62 -13.57 4.66
C GLY A 160 -26.07 -14.40 3.45
N ASP A 161 -26.01 -13.89 2.24
CA ASP A 161 -26.44 -14.58 1.02
C ASP A 161 -25.63 -15.87 0.77
N GLU A 162 -26.20 -17.00 1.19
CA GLU A 162 -25.60 -18.33 1.10
C GLU A 162 -25.34 -18.81 -0.34
N ARG A 163 -25.86 -18.13 -1.35
CA ARG A 163 -25.51 -18.42 -2.76
C ARG A 163 -24.04 -18.14 -3.01
N ILE A 164 -23.46 -17.12 -2.33
CA ILE A 164 -22.11 -16.64 -2.54
C ILE A 164 -21.05 -17.68 -2.17
N PRO A 165 -20.95 -18.17 -0.92
CA PRO A 165 -19.95 -19.18 -0.58
C PRO A 165 -20.09 -20.46 -1.40
N LYS A 166 -21.31 -20.86 -1.77
CA LYS A 166 -21.54 -22.03 -2.65
C LYS A 166 -21.04 -21.82 -4.08
N ALA A 167 -21.32 -20.65 -4.64
CA ALA A 167 -20.86 -20.29 -5.98
C ALA A 167 -19.34 -20.18 -6.04
N LEU A 168 -18.72 -19.56 -5.03
CA LEU A 168 -17.26 -19.43 -4.90
C LEU A 168 -16.58 -20.79 -4.68
N GLU A 169 -17.16 -21.67 -3.86
CA GLU A 169 -16.66 -23.03 -3.70
C GLU A 169 -16.60 -23.77 -5.04
N THR A 170 -17.69 -23.74 -5.79
CA THR A 170 -17.75 -24.35 -7.12
C THR A 170 -16.73 -23.70 -8.06
N HIS A 171 -16.66 -22.37 -8.06
CA HIS A 171 -15.72 -21.61 -8.89
C HIS A 171 -14.28 -22.06 -8.64
N PHE A 172 -13.80 -21.98 -7.39
CA PHE A 172 -12.41 -22.27 -7.05
C PHE A 172 -12.01 -23.73 -7.22
N LEU A 173 -12.91 -24.68 -6.96
CA LEU A 173 -12.63 -26.11 -7.15
C LEU A 173 -12.51 -26.52 -8.63
N ASN A 174 -12.80 -25.61 -9.55
CA ASN A 174 -12.56 -25.82 -10.98
C ASN A 174 -11.15 -25.43 -11.44
N PHE A 175 -10.30 -24.94 -10.56
CA PHE A 175 -8.91 -24.61 -10.87
C PHE A 175 -7.95 -25.67 -10.33
N THR A 176 -6.83 -25.85 -11.05
CA THR A 176 -5.70 -26.64 -10.57
C THR A 176 -4.66 -25.71 -9.90
N PRO A 177 -3.77 -26.25 -9.05
CA PRO A 177 -2.67 -25.47 -8.50
C PRO A 177 -1.83 -24.77 -9.58
N ASP A 178 -1.51 -25.44 -10.69
CA ASP A 178 -0.72 -24.87 -11.79
C ASP A 178 -1.41 -23.67 -12.44
N GLN A 179 -2.72 -23.70 -12.60
CA GLN A 179 -3.48 -22.56 -13.13
C GLN A 179 -3.46 -21.36 -12.20
N LEU A 180 -3.48 -21.60 -10.89
CA LEU A 180 -3.41 -20.54 -9.87
C LEU A 180 -1.99 -20.00 -9.68
N ALA A 181 -0.98 -20.86 -9.81
CA ALA A 181 0.43 -20.45 -9.70
C ALA A 181 0.95 -19.72 -10.95
N GLY A 182 0.24 -19.87 -12.08
CA GLY A 182 0.57 -19.22 -13.34
C GLY A 182 -0.13 -17.89 -13.54
N GLY A 183 -0.23 -17.49 -14.79
CA GLY A 183 -1.05 -16.36 -15.23
C GLY A 183 -0.25 -15.20 -15.81
N ILE A 184 -1.00 -14.20 -16.25
CA ILE A 184 -0.46 -12.98 -16.85
C ILE A 184 0.11 -12.02 -15.81
N VAL A 185 0.90 -11.07 -16.28
CA VAL A 185 1.42 -9.91 -15.52
C VAL A 185 1.95 -10.33 -14.14
N GLY A 186 3.07 -11.01 -14.12
CA GLY A 186 3.75 -11.34 -12.87
C GLY A 186 3.04 -12.38 -11.99
N GLY A 187 2.28 -13.31 -12.57
CA GLY A 187 1.68 -14.42 -11.82
C GLY A 187 0.50 -14.03 -10.94
N ARG A 188 -0.27 -13.00 -11.28
CA ARG A 188 -1.37 -12.48 -10.45
C ARG A 188 -2.47 -13.48 -10.10
N ASN A 189 -2.57 -14.62 -10.81
CA ASN A 189 -3.59 -15.61 -10.51
C ASN A 189 -3.51 -16.16 -9.07
N ILE A 190 -2.32 -16.19 -8.49
CA ILE A 190 -2.07 -16.69 -7.12
C ILE A 190 -2.84 -15.87 -6.05
N ILE A 191 -3.20 -14.63 -6.35
CA ILE A 191 -3.95 -13.76 -5.43
C ILE A 191 -5.33 -14.33 -5.12
N SER A 192 -5.84 -15.24 -5.95
CA SER A 192 -7.05 -16.03 -5.68
C SER A 192 -7.01 -16.80 -4.35
N ILE A 193 -5.83 -17.03 -3.77
CA ILE A 193 -5.68 -17.63 -2.44
C ILE A 193 -6.51 -16.88 -1.38
N GLU A 194 -6.63 -15.57 -1.46
CA GLU A 194 -7.47 -14.78 -0.54
C GLU A 194 -8.92 -15.27 -0.57
N GLY A 195 -9.53 -15.35 -1.76
CA GLY A 195 -10.89 -15.82 -1.94
C GLY A 195 -11.08 -17.30 -1.62
N ILE A 196 -10.10 -18.14 -1.97
CA ILE A 196 -10.11 -19.58 -1.69
C ILE A 196 -10.13 -19.83 -0.18
N LEU A 197 -9.28 -19.16 0.58
CA LEU A 197 -9.19 -19.33 2.03
C LEU A 197 -10.43 -18.77 2.75
N TRP A 198 -10.94 -17.63 2.30
CA TRP A 198 -12.20 -17.10 2.83
C TRP A 198 -13.36 -18.08 2.59
N THR A 199 -13.45 -18.64 1.38
CA THR A 199 -14.47 -19.63 1.02
C THR A 199 -14.32 -20.91 1.85
N TYR A 200 -13.07 -21.35 2.08
CA TYR A 200 -12.80 -22.45 3.02
C TYR A 200 -13.33 -22.14 4.42
N GLY A 201 -13.09 -20.93 4.92
CA GLY A 201 -13.59 -20.49 6.22
C GLY A 201 -15.12 -20.55 6.35
N LYS A 202 -15.85 -20.36 5.25
CA LYS A 202 -17.33 -20.39 5.21
C LYS A 202 -17.90 -21.78 4.97
N THR A 203 -17.23 -22.61 4.14
CA THR A 203 -17.76 -23.91 3.72
C THR A 203 -17.16 -25.09 4.47
N GLY A 204 -15.98 -24.94 5.07
CA GLY A 204 -15.23 -26.01 5.71
C GLY A 204 -14.65 -27.05 4.74
N ASN A 205 -14.71 -26.81 3.43
CA ASN A 205 -14.24 -27.79 2.43
C ASN A 205 -12.72 -27.82 2.37
N ALA A 206 -12.12 -28.86 2.97
CA ALA A 206 -10.66 -29.02 3.05
C ALA A 206 -9.93 -29.06 1.70
N LYS A 207 -10.63 -29.33 0.57
CA LYS A 207 -10.01 -29.27 -0.75
C LYS A 207 -9.60 -27.85 -1.14
N LEU A 208 -10.30 -26.84 -0.65
CA LEU A 208 -9.94 -25.43 -0.88
C LEU A 208 -8.64 -25.06 -0.16
N LEU A 209 -8.50 -25.48 1.11
CA LEU A 209 -7.26 -25.25 1.84
C LEU A 209 -6.07 -25.97 1.17
N GLN A 210 -6.26 -27.20 0.75
CA GLN A 210 -5.23 -27.95 0.04
C GLN A 210 -4.87 -27.27 -1.29
N LEU A 211 -5.87 -26.80 -2.05
CA LEU A 211 -5.66 -26.07 -3.30
C LEU A 211 -4.80 -24.80 -3.09
N ALA A 212 -5.10 -24.04 -2.03
CA ALA A 212 -4.33 -22.84 -1.70
C ALA A 212 -2.87 -23.16 -1.34
N GLU A 213 -2.65 -24.17 -0.51
CA GLU A 213 -1.30 -24.61 -0.13
C GLU A 213 -0.50 -25.18 -1.31
N ASP A 214 -1.13 -25.98 -2.15
CA ASP A 214 -0.48 -26.58 -3.33
C ASP A 214 -0.11 -25.49 -4.35
N ALA A 215 -1.00 -24.53 -4.60
CA ALA A 215 -0.72 -23.39 -5.49
C ALA A 215 0.45 -22.54 -4.96
N TRP A 216 0.46 -22.24 -3.66
CA TRP A 216 1.57 -21.50 -3.03
C TRP A 216 2.90 -22.25 -3.15
N ALA A 217 2.90 -23.58 -2.98
CA ALA A 217 4.12 -24.38 -2.96
C ALA A 217 4.82 -24.48 -4.33
N ILE A 218 4.06 -24.35 -5.44
CA ILE A 218 4.61 -24.45 -6.80
C ILE A 218 4.83 -23.09 -7.47
N GLN A 219 4.48 -22.01 -6.78
CA GLN A 219 4.72 -20.66 -7.28
C GLN A 219 6.22 -20.36 -7.27
N ASP A 220 6.82 -20.19 -8.44
CA ASP A 220 8.28 -20.12 -8.56
C ASP A 220 8.85 -18.99 -9.43
N LYS A 221 8.03 -18.12 -10.05
CA LYS A 221 8.60 -17.27 -11.10
C LYS A 221 8.32 -15.76 -10.99
N PHE A 222 7.25 -15.31 -10.33
CA PHE A 222 6.80 -13.92 -10.52
C PHE A 222 6.33 -13.27 -9.23
N ALA A 223 6.70 -13.79 -8.08
CA ALA A 223 5.93 -13.51 -6.91
C ALA A 223 6.77 -13.13 -5.71
N VAL A 224 6.06 -12.69 -4.70
CA VAL A 224 6.51 -12.72 -3.33
C VAL A 224 6.57 -14.20 -2.91
N ASP A 225 7.38 -15.00 -3.59
CA ASP A 225 7.62 -16.40 -3.28
C ASP A 225 8.61 -16.54 -2.10
N GLU A 226 8.71 -17.74 -1.56
CA GLU A 226 9.62 -18.02 -0.44
C GLU A 226 11.07 -17.68 -0.79
N THR A 227 11.50 -17.92 -2.02
CA THR A 227 12.86 -17.63 -2.48
C THR A 227 13.11 -16.13 -2.53
N ALA A 228 12.18 -15.35 -3.10
CA ALA A 228 12.28 -13.91 -3.18
C ALA A 228 12.26 -13.24 -1.80
N ILE A 229 11.41 -13.73 -0.91
CA ILE A 229 11.29 -13.22 0.46
C ILE A 229 12.60 -13.43 1.23
N LEU A 230 13.19 -14.63 1.12
CA LEU A 230 14.39 -15.00 1.87
C LEU A 230 15.70 -14.54 1.20
N SER A 231 15.63 -14.08 -0.04
CA SER A 231 16.77 -13.56 -0.77
C SER A 231 17.26 -12.23 -0.17
N THR A 232 18.55 -11.97 -0.29
CA THR A 232 19.15 -10.66 0.02
C THR A 232 18.89 -9.63 -1.07
N GLU A 233 18.52 -10.09 -2.28
CA GLU A 233 18.19 -9.21 -3.39
C GLU A 233 16.91 -8.44 -3.12
N PRO A 234 16.85 -7.14 -3.46
CA PRO A 234 15.63 -6.35 -3.34
C PRO A 234 14.46 -6.97 -4.12
N PHE A 235 13.25 -6.67 -3.70
CA PHE A 235 12.10 -6.95 -4.52
C PHE A 235 12.13 -6.06 -5.78
N TYR A 236 12.08 -6.71 -6.92
CA TYR A 236 11.90 -6.02 -8.19
C TYR A 236 10.76 -6.69 -8.95
N MET A 237 9.56 -6.14 -8.80
CA MET A 237 8.37 -6.65 -9.45
C MET A 237 7.32 -5.54 -9.56
N HIS A 238 6.30 -5.78 -10.34
CA HIS A 238 5.16 -4.87 -10.44
C HIS A 238 4.57 -4.60 -9.06
N SER A 239 4.55 -3.34 -8.64
CA SER A 239 4.32 -2.93 -7.26
C SER A 239 2.93 -3.29 -6.74
N VAL A 240 1.89 -3.07 -7.55
CA VAL A 240 0.50 -3.43 -7.19
C VAL A 240 0.36 -4.94 -7.00
N THR A 241 1.02 -5.74 -7.86
CA THR A 241 1.06 -7.20 -7.72
C THR A 241 1.77 -7.60 -6.42
N PHE A 242 2.87 -6.92 -6.08
CA PHE A 242 3.54 -7.11 -4.80
C PHE A 242 2.61 -6.80 -3.62
N CYS A 243 1.96 -5.63 -3.62
CA CYS A 243 1.05 -5.22 -2.55
C CYS A 243 -0.07 -6.24 -2.34
N GLU A 244 -0.60 -6.79 -3.43
CA GLU A 244 -1.63 -7.82 -3.38
C GLU A 244 -1.11 -9.19 -2.88
N MET A 245 0.11 -9.57 -3.24
CA MET A 245 0.69 -10.87 -2.83
C MET A 245 1.21 -10.86 -1.40
N LEU A 246 1.58 -9.72 -0.87
CA LEU A 246 2.19 -9.57 0.46
C LEU A 246 1.40 -10.25 1.58
N LYS A 247 0.07 -10.24 1.50
CA LYS A 247 -0.83 -10.84 2.50
C LYS A 247 -0.96 -12.37 2.38
N LEU A 248 -0.58 -12.99 1.26
CA LEU A 248 -0.90 -14.41 0.99
C LEU A 248 -0.26 -15.37 1.99
N PRO A 249 1.04 -15.29 2.32
CA PRO A 249 1.60 -16.15 3.36
C PRO A 249 0.95 -15.89 4.72
N LEU A 250 0.57 -14.64 5.04
CA LEU A 250 -0.15 -14.33 6.27
C LEU A 250 -1.52 -15.01 6.34
N LEU A 251 -2.26 -14.99 5.24
CA LEU A 251 -3.56 -15.67 5.15
C LEU A 251 -3.40 -17.19 5.26
N LEU A 252 -2.38 -17.77 4.65
CA LEU A 252 -2.06 -19.18 4.85
C LEU A 252 -1.75 -19.49 6.32
N TYR A 253 -1.03 -18.61 7.03
CA TYR A 253 -0.84 -18.76 8.47
C TYR A 253 -2.17 -18.75 9.22
N ALA A 254 -3.03 -17.78 8.92
CA ALA A 254 -4.32 -17.62 9.61
C ALA A 254 -5.18 -18.89 9.58
N TYR A 255 -5.16 -19.62 8.46
CA TYR A 255 -5.97 -20.84 8.27
C TYR A 255 -5.25 -22.16 8.55
N THR A 256 -3.90 -22.17 8.58
CA THR A 256 -3.12 -23.41 8.82
C THR A 256 -2.43 -23.45 10.17
N GLY A 257 -2.20 -22.29 10.81
CA GLY A 257 -1.37 -22.17 12.01
C GLY A 257 0.13 -22.48 11.79
N LYS A 258 0.57 -22.66 10.54
CA LYS A 258 1.97 -23.01 10.25
C LYS A 258 2.88 -21.78 10.39
N GLN A 259 3.69 -21.74 11.43
CA GLN A 259 4.55 -20.60 11.79
C GLN A 259 5.42 -20.10 10.63
N LYS A 260 5.89 -21.00 9.76
CA LYS A 260 6.68 -20.62 8.59
C LYS A 260 6.02 -19.55 7.71
N TYR A 261 4.70 -19.59 7.59
CA TYR A 261 3.96 -18.62 6.77
C TYR A 261 3.91 -17.23 7.44
N LEU A 262 3.77 -17.18 8.77
CA LEU A 262 3.88 -15.91 9.49
C LEU A 262 5.28 -15.32 9.36
N ASP A 263 6.31 -16.15 9.54
CA ASP A 263 7.71 -15.72 9.42
C ASP A 263 8.00 -15.17 8.02
N LEU A 264 7.47 -15.81 6.97
CA LEU A 264 7.58 -15.32 5.59
C LEU A 264 6.86 -13.98 5.39
N ALA A 265 5.63 -13.85 5.88
CA ALA A 265 4.86 -12.61 5.76
C ALA A 265 5.57 -11.44 6.46
N MET A 266 6.03 -11.66 7.70
CA MET A 266 6.77 -10.64 8.45
C MET A 266 8.10 -10.28 7.79
N THR A 267 8.81 -11.27 7.25
CA THR A 267 10.05 -11.02 6.51
C THR A 267 9.80 -10.19 5.24
N ALA A 268 8.73 -10.49 4.49
CA ALA A 268 8.40 -9.78 3.27
C ALA A 268 8.08 -8.30 3.53
N VAL A 269 7.24 -8.02 4.54
CA VAL A 269 6.88 -6.63 4.86
C VAL A 269 8.09 -5.85 5.40
N ARG A 270 8.91 -6.44 6.27
CA ARG A 270 10.13 -5.77 6.77
C ARG A 270 11.16 -5.54 5.66
N LYS A 271 11.18 -6.41 4.67
CA LYS A 271 12.06 -6.27 3.52
C LYS A 271 11.66 -5.08 2.65
N VAL A 272 10.39 -4.97 2.26
CA VAL A 272 9.94 -3.82 1.47
C VAL A 272 10.04 -2.50 2.23
N GLU A 273 9.79 -2.51 3.55
CA GLU A 273 9.97 -1.33 4.40
C GLU A 273 11.41 -0.80 4.39
N ARG A 274 12.39 -1.69 4.33
CA ARG A 274 13.81 -1.32 4.26
C ARG A 274 14.25 -0.89 2.86
N GLU A 275 13.63 -1.45 1.83
CA GLU A 275 14.17 -1.39 0.46
C GLU A 275 13.45 -0.41 -0.45
N SER A 276 12.19 -0.09 -0.16
CA SER A 276 11.36 0.66 -1.10
C SER A 276 10.31 1.55 -0.42
N MET A 277 10.33 1.73 0.89
CA MET A 277 9.30 2.51 1.58
C MET A 277 9.59 3.99 1.52
N LEU A 278 8.61 4.77 1.05
CA LEU A 278 8.66 6.23 1.07
C LEU A 278 8.14 6.80 2.42
N PRO A 279 8.51 8.03 2.75
CA PRO A 279 8.11 8.66 4.01
C PRO A 279 6.60 8.72 4.26
N ASP A 280 5.79 8.82 3.21
CA ASP A 280 4.33 8.86 3.30
C ASP A 280 3.67 7.49 3.54
N GLY A 281 4.48 6.43 3.67
CA GLY A 281 4.03 5.10 4.08
C GLY A 281 3.61 4.20 2.93
N VAL A 282 3.96 4.52 1.70
CA VAL A 282 3.67 3.72 0.50
C VAL A 282 4.98 3.24 -0.13
N PRO A 283 5.06 2.00 -0.63
CA PRO A 283 6.22 1.56 -1.38
C PRO A 283 6.44 2.39 -2.64
N SER A 284 7.69 2.70 -2.95
CA SER A 284 8.05 3.42 -4.17
C SER A 284 7.71 2.61 -5.42
N SER A 285 7.25 3.28 -6.45
CA SER A 285 6.83 2.65 -7.68
C SER A 285 6.91 3.59 -8.86
N ALA A 286 7.39 3.03 -9.95
CA ALA A 286 7.14 3.52 -11.30
C ALA A 286 6.62 2.32 -12.11
N GLU A 287 5.46 1.77 -11.78
CA GLU A 287 4.89 0.46 -12.09
C GLU A 287 5.58 -0.69 -11.35
N PHE A 288 6.87 -0.59 -11.12
CA PHE A 288 7.69 -1.59 -10.44
C PHE A 288 8.27 -1.01 -9.17
N LEU A 289 8.41 -1.84 -8.15
CA LEU A 289 9.13 -1.46 -6.94
C LEU A 289 10.53 -0.98 -7.31
N LEU A 290 10.88 0.17 -6.78
CA LEU A 290 12.21 0.77 -6.92
C LEU A 290 12.83 0.94 -5.53
N GLY A 291 13.95 1.64 -5.44
CA GLY A 291 14.60 1.93 -4.16
C GLY A 291 13.78 2.85 -3.26
N ASP A 292 14.40 3.33 -2.21
CA ASP A 292 13.83 4.21 -1.18
C ASP A 292 14.14 5.70 -1.42
N ASP A 293 14.53 6.07 -2.64
CA ASP A 293 14.79 7.46 -3.00
C ASP A 293 13.49 8.26 -3.00
N VAL A 294 13.47 9.37 -2.25
CA VAL A 294 12.27 10.22 -2.08
C VAL A 294 11.86 11.01 -3.32
N ASP A 295 12.70 11.00 -4.35
CA ASP A 295 12.39 11.54 -5.67
C ASP A 295 11.73 10.50 -6.61
N ILE A 296 11.47 9.27 -6.13
CA ILE A 296 10.66 8.28 -6.83
C ILE A 296 9.18 8.48 -6.48
N SER A 297 8.32 8.19 -7.45
CA SER A 297 6.86 8.20 -7.27
C SER A 297 6.35 6.94 -6.56
N HIS A 298 5.07 6.95 -6.25
CA HIS A 298 4.25 5.76 -6.00
C HIS A 298 2.98 5.82 -6.84
N GLU A 299 2.40 4.66 -7.10
CA GLU A 299 1.16 4.52 -7.85
C GLU A 299 -0.05 4.61 -6.91
N THR A 300 -1.15 5.22 -7.35
CA THR A 300 -2.38 5.28 -6.54
C THR A 300 -2.92 3.89 -6.22
N CYS A 301 -2.76 2.90 -7.12
CA CYS A 301 -3.12 1.52 -6.82
C CYS A 301 -2.31 0.94 -5.65
N ASP A 302 -1.03 1.29 -5.52
CA ASP A 302 -0.20 0.82 -4.40
C ASP A 302 -0.74 1.28 -3.06
N ILE A 303 -1.23 2.52 -2.97
CA ILE A 303 -1.84 3.05 -1.75
C ILE A 303 -3.01 2.16 -1.31
N VAL A 304 -3.88 1.81 -2.25
CA VAL A 304 -5.10 1.05 -1.97
C VAL A 304 -4.78 -0.40 -1.63
N ASP A 305 -3.96 -1.06 -2.43
CA ASP A 305 -3.71 -2.50 -2.29
C ASP A 305 -2.72 -2.82 -1.17
N PHE A 306 -1.75 -1.94 -0.91
CA PHE A 306 -0.87 -2.07 0.25
C PHE A 306 -1.65 -1.92 1.56
N THR A 307 -2.51 -0.91 1.68
CA THR A 307 -3.34 -0.73 2.88
C THR A 307 -4.38 -1.83 3.05
N TRP A 308 -4.88 -2.40 1.95
CA TRP A 308 -5.69 -3.61 2.01
C TRP A 308 -4.89 -4.78 2.60
N ALA A 309 -3.67 -5.03 2.13
CA ALA A 309 -2.81 -6.07 2.69
C ALA A 309 -2.52 -5.82 4.18
N LEU A 310 -2.14 -4.59 4.56
CA LEU A 310 -1.89 -4.23 5.96
C LEU A 310 -3.11 -4.44 6.87
N SER A 311 -4.34 -4.31 6.33
CA SER A 311 -5.54 -4.60 7.11
C SER A 311 -5.66 -6.08 7.52
N HIS A 312 -5.13 -6.99 6.69
CA HIS A 312 -5.01 -8.40 7.05
C HIS A 312 -3.93 -8.63 8.11
N PHE A 313 -2.79 -7.92 8.03
CA PHE A 313 -1.76 -7.96 9.08
C PHE A 313 -2.36 -7.51 10.43
N LEU A 314 -3.11 -6.41 10.43
CA LEU A 314 -3.82 -5.94 11.62
C LEU A 314 -4.78 -7.00 12.18
N ALA A 315 -5.60 -7.59 11.33
CA ALA A 315 -6.58 -8.59 11.74
C ALA A 315 -5.93 -9.88 12.28
N VAL A 316 -4.88 -10.37 11.62
CA VAL A 316 -4.24 -11.64 11.98
C VAL A 316 -3.36 -11.52 13.21
N THR A 317 -2.53 -10.45 13.29
CA THR A 317 -1.53 -10.32 14.37
C THR A 317 -2.05 -9.55 15.58
N GLY A 318 -2.99 -8.61 15.37
CA GLY A 318 -3.46 -7.70 16.42
C GLY A 318 -2.41 -6.66 16.85
N GLU A 319 -1.41 -6.39 16.03
CA GLU A 319 -0.36 -5.41 16.34
C GLU A 319 -0.76 -4.01 15.87
N ALA A 320 -0.65 -3.02 16.75
CA ALA A 320 -1.13 -1.64 16.52
C ALA A 320 -0.37 -0.92 15.38
N GLU A 321 0.87 -1.31 15.12
CA GLU A 321 1.71 -0.69 14.08
C GLU A 321 1.08 -0.75 12.68
N TRP A 322 0.30 -1.80 12.38
CA TRP A 322 -0.35 -1.94 11.08
C TRP A 322 -1.41 -0.87 10.84
N ALA A 323 -2.15 -0.54 11.88
CA ALA A 323 -3.11 0.57 11.83
C ALA A 323 -2.40 1.92 11.66
N ASP A 324 -1.27 2.14 12.33
CA ASP A 324 -0.46 3.35 12.18
C ASP A 324 0.03 3.50 10.72
N LYS A 325 0.46 2.40 10.09
CA LYS A 325 0.90 2.38 8.69
C LYS A 325 -0.25 2.65 7.70
N ILE A 326 -1.43 2.08 7.96
CA ILE A 326 -2.63 2.34 7.14
C ILE A 326 -3.00 3.83 7.22
N GLU A 327 -3.06 4.38 8.42
CA GLU A 327 -3.36 5.80 8.63
C GLU A 327 -2.34 6.70 7.94
N ARG A 328 -1.05 6.36 8.06
CA ARG A 328 0.03 7.09 7.39
C ARG A 328 -0.13 7.11 5.88
N ALA A 329 -0.38 5.96 5.25
CA ALA A 329 -0.54 5.86 3.81
C ALA A 329 -1.79 6.62 3.32
N ILE A 330 -2.94 6.40 3.94
CA ILE A 330 -4.20 6.98 3.47
C ILE A 330 -4.27 8.49 3.75
N TYR A 331 -3.91 8.94 4.96
CA TYR A 331 -4.04 10.35 5.33
C TYR A 331 -2.97 11.25 4.69
N ASN A 332 -1.87 10.67 4.18
CA ASN A 332 -0.87 11.43 3.43
C ASN A 332 -0.97 11.12 1.92
N ALA A 333 -0.38 10.05 1.45
CA ALA A 333 -0.35 9.70 0.04
C ALA A 333 -1.75 9.61 -0.58
N GLY A 334 -2.70 8.93 0.08
CA GLY A 334 -4.07 8.77 -0.42
C GLY A 334 -4.79 10.10 -0.60
N MET A 335 -4.75 10.96 0.41
CA MET A 335 -5.36 12.29 0.33
C MET A 335 -4.59 13.25 -0.60
N GLY A 336 -3.28 13.05 -0.77
CA GLY A 336 -2.44 13.83 -1.69
C GLY A 336 -2.62 13.47 -3.16
N ALA A 337 -3.08 12.27 -3.47
CA ALA A 337 -3.25 11.77 -4.84
C ALA A 337 -4.58 12.18 -5.50
N ILE A 338 -5.52 12.75 -4.75
CA ILE A 338 -6.86 13.10 -5.21
C ILE A 338 -7.15 14.59 -5.03
N THR A 339 -8.00 15.15 -5.91
CA THR A 339 -8.61 16.46 -5.65
C THR A 339 -9.63 16.35 -4.52
N LYS A 340 -9.77 17.41 -3.72
CA LYS A 340 -10.61 17.35 -2.51
C LYS A 340 -12.11 17.28 -2.79
N ASP A 341 -12.54 17.53 -4.02
CA ASP A 341 -13.89 17.28 -4.52
C ASP A 341 -14.09 15.87 -5.09
N PHE A 342 -13.05 15.03 -5.04
CA PHE A 342 -13.01 13.67 -5.60
C PHE A 342 -13.38 13.58 -7.08
N ARG A 343 -13.03 14.60 -7.89
CA ARG A 343 -13.34 14.65 -9.32
C ARG A 343 -12.14 14.34 -10.21
N SER A 344 -10.96 14.29 -9.64
CA SER A 344 -9.72 13.95 -10.35
C SER A 344 -8.73 13.27 -9.40
N LEU A 345 -7.87 12.43 -9.98
CA LEU A 345 -6.79 11.73 -9.28
C LEU A 345 -5.51 11.79 -10.10
N GLN A 346 -4.40 11.51 -9.45
CA GLN A 346 -3.13 11.20 -10.10
C GLN A 346 -2.99 9.69 -10.27
N TYR A 347 -2.32 9.26 -11.33
CA TYR A 347 -1.85 7.89 -11.45
C TYR A 347 -0.61 7.71 -10.58
N PHE A 348 0.43 8.50 -10.85
CA PHE A 348 1.62 8.62 -10.01
C PHE A 348 1.61 9.93 -9.24
N SER A 349 1.93 9.86 -7.96
CA SER A 349 2.21 10.99 -7.10
C SER A 349 3.51 10.76 -6.32
N SER A 350 4.01 11.78 -5.63
CA SER A 350 5.27 11.66 -4.93
C SER A 350 5.36 12.51 -3.68
N VAL A 351 6.31 12.15 -2.84
CA VAL A 351 6.60 12.84 -1.59
C VAL A 351 7.02 14.29 -1.84
N ASN A 352 7.93 14.49 -2.81
CA ASN A 352 8.28 15.79 -3.34
C ASN A 352 7.66 15.94 -4.73
N GLN A 353 6.74 16.87 -4.91
CA GLN A 353 6.00 17.07 -6.14
C GLN A 353 5.98 18.55 -6.52
N PHE A 354 6.86 18.93 -7.44
CA PHE A 354 7.04 20.35 -7.82
C PHE A 354 6.19 20.77 -9.02
N ILE A 355 5.70 19.82 -9.80
CA ILE A 355 4.88 20.05 -10.98
C ILE A 355 3.96 18.86 -11.20
N ALA A 356 2.73 19.11 -11.67
CA ALA A 356 1.75 18.07 -12.00
C ALA A 356 0.94 18.51 -13.22
N THR A 357 1.43 18.19 -14.41
CA THR A 357 0.81 18.59 -15.69
C THR A 357 0.65 17.42 -16.64
N GLY A 358 -0.13 17.60 -17.69
CA GLY A 358 -0.25 16.63 -18.79
C GLY A 358 1.05 16.38 -19.55
N THR A 359 2.09 17.17 -19.32
CA THR A 359 3.42 16.99 -19.93
C THR A 359 4.52 16.71 -18.92
N SER A 360 4.25 16.86 -17.63
CA SER A 360 5.23 16.53 -16.59
C SER A 360 5.31 15.03 -16.37
N ASN A 361 6.47 14.59 -15.91
CA ASN A 361 6.70 13.23 -15.53
C ASN A 361 7.64 13.18 -14.34
N HIS A 362 7.32 12.33 -13.38
CA HIS A 362 8.14 12.16 -12.22
C HIS A 362 9.25 11.17 -12.52
N ASN A 363 10.46 11.54 -12.17
CA ASN A 363 11.64 10.71 -12.43
C ASN A 363 11.75 10.19 -13.85
N THR A 364 11.30 10.96 -14.84
CA THR A 364 11.53 10.54 -16.20
C THR A 364 10.83 9.23 -16.59
N TYR A 365 9.69 8.94 -15.97
CA TYR A 365 9.04 7.69 -16.18
C TYR A 365 8.40 7.55 -17.58
N LYS A 366 8.30 6.33 -18.05
CA LYS A 366 8.12 5.92 -19.44
C LYS A 366 6.75 6.12 -20.04
N HIS A 367 5.72 5.99 -19.24
CA HIS A 367 4.37 5.93 -19.78
C HIS A 367 3.76 7.31 -19.86
N GLY A 368 3.60 7.85 -20.98
CA GLY A 368 2.84 9.03 -21.26
C GLY A 368 3.06 10.23 -20.33
N SER A 369 2.86 11.39 -20.86
CA SER A 369 3.05 12.65 -20.16
C SER A 369 1.93 13.01 -19.18
N THR A 370 0.87 12.18 -19.09
CA THR A 370 -0.34 12.53 -18.36
C THR A 370 -0.44 11.91 -16.97
N TRP A 371 0.47 11.05 -16.61
CA TRP A 371 0.39 10.19 -15.45
C TRP A 371 0.53 10.92 -14.12
N MET A 372 1.09 12.13 -14.13
CA MET A 372 1.16 13.00 -12.96
C MET A 372 0.05 14.06 -12.90
N ALA A 373 -0.66 14.30 -14.00
CA ALA A 373 -1.76 15.25 -13.98
C ALA A 373 -2.91 14.76 -13.11
N TYR A 374 -3.65 15.68 -12.51
CA TYR A 374 -4.91 15.33 -11.87
C TYR A 374 -6.00 15.24 -12.92
N ARG A 375 -6.54 14.04 -13.14
CA ARG A 375 -7.53 13.74 -14.18
C ARG A 375 -8.59 12.78 -13.67
N PRO A 376 -9.79 12.77 -14.26
CA PRO A 376 -10.82 11.76 -13.94
C PRO A 376 -10.36 10.34 -14.28
N THR A 377 -9.65 10.20 -15.39
CA THR A 377 -9.03 8.95 -15.83
C THR A 377 -7.71 9.25 -16.54
N HIS A 378 -6.94 8.20 -16.83
CA HIS A 378 -5.62 8.30 -17.46
C HIS A 378 -5.53 7.38 -18.68
N GLU A 379 -4.41 7.42 -19.39
CA GLU A 379 -4.15 6.53 -20.53
C GLU A 379 -4.21 5.06 -20.12
N THR A 380 -3.72 4.74 -18.91
CA THR A 380 -3.92 3.46 -18.22
C THR A 380 -4.84 3.71 -17.04
N GLU A 381 -5.91 2.94 -16.92
CA GLU A 381 -7.04 3.34 -16.06
C GLU A 381 -7.17 2.54 -14.75
N CYS A 382 -6.21 1.68 -14.36
CA CYS A 382 -6.32 0.88 -13.13
C CYS A 382 -6.54 1.74 -11.89
N CYS A 383 -5.80 2.84 -11.75
CA CYS A 383 -5.95 3.76 -10.64
C CYS A 383 -7.32 4.45 -10.60
N SER A 384 -7.91 4.74 -11.75
CA SER A 384 -9.25 5.33 -11.85
C SER A 384 -10.35 4.39 -11.32
N GLY A 385 -10.14 3.08 -11.47
CA GLY A 385 -11.00 2.07 -10.84
C GLY A 385 -10.70 1.93 -9.36
N ASN A 386 -9.42 1.78 -9.02
CA ASN A 386 -8.96 1.40 -7.69
C ASN A 386 -9.21 2.49 -6.63
N VAL A 387 -9.08 3.77 -6.97
CA VAL A 387 -9.28 4.89 -6.05
C VAL A 387 -10.67 4.90 -5.39
N ASN A 388 -11.68 4.36 -6.09
CA ASN A 388 -13.07 4.35 -5.58
C ASN A 388 -13.24 3.49 -4.32
N ARG A 389 -12.36 2.52 -4.08
CA ARG A 389 -12.41 1.66 -2.89
C ARG A 389 -11.49 2.11 -1.74
N MET A 390 -10.65 3.13 -1.95
CA MET A 390 -9.66 3.60 -0.97
C MET A 390 -10.28 3.99 0.36
N LEU A 391 -11.17 4.97 0.37
CA LEU A 391 -11.82 5.44 1.60
C LEU A 391 -12.86 4.45 2.15
N PRO A 392 -13.70 3.80 1.34
CA PRO A 392 -14.56 2.74 1.83
C PRO A 392 -13.80 1.59 2.52
N ASN A 393 -12.66 1.17 1.97
CA ASN A 393 -11.82 0.17 2.62
C ASN A 393 -11.29 0.66 3.98
N LEU A 394 -10.89 1.93 4.09
CA LEU A 394 -10.47 2.53 5.36
C LEU A 394 -11.62 2.47 6.38
N VAL A 395 -12.80 2.97 6.02
CA VAL A 395 -13.96 3.05 6.92
C VAL A 395 -14.36 1.66 7.41
N SER A 396 -14.43 0.68 6.52
CA SER A 396 -14.77 -0.71 6.89
C SER A 396 -13.75 -1.38 7.83
N ARG A 397 -12.60 -0.78 8.07
CA ARG A 397 -11.52 -1.28 8.96
C ARG A 397 -11.35 -0.46 10.24
N MET A 398 -12.10 0.64 10.39
CA MET A 398 -12.01 1.46 11.60
C MET A 398 -12.44 0.71 12.85
N TRP A 399 -13.39 -0.17 12.70
CA TRP A 399 -13.93 -0.98 13.79
C TRP A 399 -13.83 -2.46 13.44
N MET A 400 -13.37 -3.23 14.40
CA MET A 400 -13.22 -4.68 14.31
C MET A 400 -13.87 -5.33 15.54
N THR A 401 -13.94 -6.65 15.54
CA THR A 401 -14.27 -7.44 16.73
C THR A 401 -13.15 -8.42 17.03
N ASP A 402 -12.95 -8.73 18.29
CA ASP A 402 -12.05 -9.82 18.68
C ASP A 402 -12.73 -11.20 18.57
N SER A 403 -12.03 -12.25 19.00
CA SER A 403 -12.55 -13.64 18.96
C SER A 403 -13.78 -13.88 19.84
N GLU A 404 -14.06 -12.99 20.79
CA GLU A 404 -15.24 -13.05 21.66
C GLU A 404 -16.38 -12.14 21.17
N GLY A 405 -16.18 -11.44 20.04
CA GLY A 405 -17.14 -10.49 19.47
C GLY A 405 -17.15 -9.13 20.18
N GLU A 406 -16.11 -8.80 20.94
CA GLU A 406 -15.96 -7.53 21.64
C GLU A 406 -15.52 -6.42 20.67
N ALA A 407 -15.93 -5.19 20.91
CA ALA A 407 -15.64 -4.06 20.04
C ALA A 407 -14.18 -3.62 20.11
N VAL A 408 -13.55 -3.43 18.95
CA VAL A 408 -12.17 -2.96 18.81
C VAL A 408 -12.15 -1.71 17.92
N ALA A 409 -11.77 -0.56 18.46
CA ALA A 409 -11.50 0.66 17.70
C ALA A 409 -10.06 0.59 17.17
N ALA A 410 -9.92 0.13 15.93
CA ALA A 410 -8.63 -0.25 15.35
C ALA A 410 -7.96 0.89 14.57
N ILE A 411 -8.70 1.60 13.72
CA ILE A 411 -8.22 2.74 12.95
C ILE A 411 -9.06 3.95 13.34
N TYR A 412 -8.41 5.10 13.54
CA TYR A 412 -9.10 6.26 14.05
C TYR A 412 -9.53 7.25 12.98
N GLY A 413 -10.70 7.80 13.19
CA GLY A 413 -11.36 8.86 12.44
C GLY A 413 -12.80 9.02 12.93
N PRO A 414 -13.47 10.11 12.55
CA PRO A 414 -14.85 10.30 12.96
C PRO A 414 -15.75 9.25 12.30
N SER A 415 -16.36 8.40 13.14
CA SER A 415 -17.10 7.22 12.69
C SER A 415 -18.13 6.76 13.70
N LYS A 416 -19.08 5.97 13.26
CA LYS A 416 -20.09 5.32 14.10
C LYS A 416 -20.14 3.83 13.75
N ALA A 417 -20.08 2.96 14.75
CA ALA A 417 -20.22 1.52 14.55
C ALA A 417 -21.31 0.94 15.44
N THR A 418 -22.01 -0.07 14.92
CA THR A 418 -23.08 -0.78 15.64
C THR A 418 -22.71 -2.25 15.80
N PHE A 419 -22.81 -2.74 17.01
CA PHE A 419 -22.48 -4.10 17.39
C PHE A 419 -23.72 -4.81 17.93
N PRO A 420 -24.14 -5.92 17.33
CA PRO A 420 -25.24 -6.73 17.86
C PRO A 420 -24.77 -7.46 19.13
N THR A 421 -25.64 -7.50 20.15
CA THR A 421 -25.45 -8.30 21.35
C THR A 421 -26.71 -9.10 21.67
N ASP A 422 -26.64 -10.07 22.61
CA ASP A 422 -27.76 -10.86 23.03
C ASP A 422 -28.92 -10.02 23.62
N LYS A 423 -28.64 -8.78 24.06
CA LYS A 423 -29.63 -7.86 24.66
C LYS A 423 -30.01 -6.71 23.74
N GLY A 424 -29.58 -6.77 22.48
CA GLY A 424 -29.85 -5.72 21.51
C GLY A 424 -28.57 -4.97 21.13
N ASP A 425 -28.70 -4.01 20.22
CA ASP A 425 -27.58 -3.34 19.63
C ASP A 425 -26.89 -2.33 20.56
N VAL A 426 -25.57 -2.27 20.47
CA VAL A 426 -24.72 -1.23 21.05
C VAL A 426 -24.09 -0.42 19.93
N THR A 427 -24.35 0.87 19.90
CA THR A 427 -23.77 1.80 18.92
C THR A 427 -22.76 2.70 19.61
N ILE A 428 -21.56 2.77 19.06
CA ILE A 428 -20.47 3.63 19.53
C ILE A 428 -20.19 4.67 18.45
N ASN A 429 -20.28 5.94 18.82
CA ASN A 429 -19.97 7.07 17.94
C ASN A 429 -18.66 7.73 18.39
N CYS A 430 -17.68 7.78 17.51
CA CYS A 430 -16.40 8.46 17.70
C CYS A 430 -16.46 9.85 17.09
N ALA A 431 -16.53 10.87 17.93
CA ALA A 431 -16.45 12.28 17.54
C ALA A 431 -15.01 12.76 17.69
N THR A 432 -14.41 13.22 16.58
CA THR A 432 -13.00 13.65 16.59
C THR A 432 -12.64 14.44 15.33
N LEU A 433 -11.59 15.27 15.42
CA LEU A 433 -10.86 15.83 14.28
C LEU A 433 -9.54 15.05 14.01
N TYR A 434 -9.35 13.88 14.62
CA TYR A 434 -8.23 13.01 14.27
C TYR A 434 -8.21 12.75 12.74
N PRO A 435 -7.06 12.79 12.07
CA PRO A 435 -5.68 12.81 12.57
C PRO A 435 -5.09 14.21 12.88
N PHE A 436 -5.84 15.27 12.80
CA PHE A 436 -5.37 16.65 13.00
C PHE A 436 -5.28 17.04 14.46
N GLU A 437 -6.16 16.51 15.30
CA GLU A 437 -6.21 16.75 16.73
C GLU A 437 -6.12 15.46 17.55
N SER A 438 -5.69 15.62 18.79
CA SER A 438 -5.36 14.51 19.68
C SER A 438 -6.55 13.87 20.40
N MET A 439 -7.72 14.52 20.39
CA MET A 439 -8.85 14.09 21.21
C MET A 439 -9.83 13.22 20.42
N LEU A 440 -10.15 12.04 20.97
CA LEU A 440 -11.24 11.18 20.51
C LEU A 440 -12.28 11.04 21.61
N ILE A 441 -13.54 11.24 21.26
CA ILE A 441 -14.67 11.14 22.20
C ILE A 441 -15.63 10.07 21.69
N PHE A 442 -15.75 8.98 22.44
CA PHE A 442 -16.66 7.89 22.13
C PHE A 442 -17.90 8.02 23.00
N SER A 443 -19.05 8.21 22.37
CA SER A 443 -20.37 8.20 23.05
C SER A 443 -21.12 6.91 22.72
N VAL A 444 -21.69 6.29 23.73
CA VAL A 444 -22.36 5.00 23.62
C VAL A 444 -23.87 5.12 23.75
N SER A 445 -24.59 4.57 22.79
CA SER A 445 -26.03 4.33 22.86
C SER A 445 -26.31 2.84 22.72
N ALA A 446 -27.16 2.30 23.60
CA ALA A 446 -27.43 0.88 23.64
C ALA A 446 -28.88 0.59 24.05
N ALA A 447 -29.40 -0.56 23.63
CA ALA A 447 -30.66 -1.11 24.14
C ALA A 447 -30.60 -1.30 25.67
N GLU A 448 -31.76 -1.34 26.33
CA GLU A 448 -31.82 -1.50 27.77
C GLU A 448 -31.11 -2.79 28.23
N GLY A 449 -30.09 -2.63 29.06
CA GLY A 449 -29.30 -3.74 29.59
C GLY A 449 -28.26 -4.31 28.62
N ALA A 450 -28.12 -3.77 27.40
CA ALA A 450 -27.07 -4.12 26.49
C ALA A 450 -25.77 -3.41 26.86
N SER A 451 -24.65 -4.09 26.70
CA SER A 451 -23.29 -3.55 26.91
C SER A 451 -22.31 -4.36 26.10
N ILE A 452 -21.17 -3.77 25.76
CA ILE A 452 -20.08 -4.43 25.03
C ILE A 452 -18.71 -4.04 25.60
N PRO A 453 -17.78 -4.96 25.79
CA PRO A 453 -16.40 -4.61 26.08
C PRO A 453 -15.79 -3.82 24.92
N LEU A 454 -14.98 -2.81 25.24
CA LEU A 454 -14.35 -1.93 24.26
C LEU A 454 -12.85 -1.97 24.43
N THR A 455 -12.17 -2.24 23.33
CA THR A 455 -10.71 -2.19 23.18
C THR A 455 -10.32 -1.01 22.31
N LEU A 456 -9.34 -0.22 22.75
CA LEU A 456 -8.83 0.97 22.09
C LEU A 456 -7.37 0.78 21.70
N ARG A 457 -6.98 1.27 20.52
CA ARG A 457 -5.59 1.29 20.09
C ARG A 457 -4.82 2.47 20.70
N ILE A 458 -3.63 2.21 21.19
CA ILE A 458 -2.64 3.24 21.50
C ILE A 458 -1.57 3.21 20.40
N PRO A 459 -1.48 4.23 19.55
CA PRO A 459 -0.53 4.26 18.45
C PRO A 459 0.93 4.13 18.90
N THR A 460 1.81 3.64 18.02
CA THR A 460 3.24 3.47 18.33
C THR A 460 3.95 4.78 18.63
N TRP A 461 3.51 5.87 18.01
CA TRP A 461 4.07 7.23 18.19
C TRP A 461 3.58 7.94 19.47
N CYS A 462 2.57 7.41 20.19
CA CYS A 462 1.97 8.08 21.34
C CYS A 462 2.43 7.43 22.65
N SER A 463 3.37 8.06 23.34
CA SER A 463 3.93 7.55 24.61
C SER A 463 3.20 8.03 25.87
N ASN A 464 2.33 9.04 25.76
CA ASN A 464 1.68 9.71 26.88
C ASN A 464 0.15 9.83 26.70
N ALA A 465 -0.46 8.78 26.19
CA ALA A 465 -1.91 8.68 26.05
C ALA A 465 -2.63 8.84 27.40
N TYR A 466 -3.83 9.43 27.37
CA TYR A 466 -4.69 9.57 28.54
C TYR A 466 -6.10 9.05 28.22
N LEU A 467 -6.67 8.29 29.11
CA LEU A 467 -7.99 7.66 28.97
C LEU A 467 -8.87 7.98 30.18
N ALA A 468 -10.08 8.46 29.91
CA ALA A 468 -11.09 8.69 30.92
C ALA A 468 -12.44 8.08 30.52
N VAL A 469 -13.17 7.55 31.46
CA VAL A 469 -14.54 7.05 31.30
C VAL A 469 -15.45 7.84 32.23
N ASN A 470 -16.50 8.45 31.68
CA ASN A 470 -17.46 9.27 32.43
C ASN A 470 -16.81 10.37 33.29
N GLY A 471 -15.76 10.98 32.75
CA GLY A 471 -15.01 12.04 33.41
C GLY A 471 -14.00 11.58 34.47
N SER A 472 -13.87 10.30 34.72
CA SER A 472 -12.88 9.73 35.63
C SER A 472 -11.77 9.02 34.87
N SER A 473 -10.50 9.20 35.32
CA SER A 473 -9.37 8.45 34.73
C SER A 473 -9.63 6.94 34.78
N ALA A 474 -9.36 6.24 33.69
CA ALA A 474 -9.50 4.79 33.63
C ALA A 474 -8.53 4.04 34.55
N GLY A 475 -7.43 4.70 34.96
CA GLY A 475 -6.47 4.14 35.94
C GLY A 475 -5.71 2.89 35.47
N ILE A 476 -5.61 2.68 34.15
CA ILE A 476 -4.93 1.55 33.52
C ILE A 476 -3.71 2.02 32.72
N PRO A 477 -2.67 1.16 32.57
CA PRO A 477 -1.55 1.46 31.69
C PRO A 477 -1.98 1.59 30.23
N LEU A 478 -1.39 2.55 29.50
CA LEU A 478 -1.65 2.83 28.10
C LEU A 478 -0.32 2.81 27.31
N PRO A 479 0.33 1.65 27.18
CA PRO A 479 1.61 1.58 26.51
C PRO A 479 1.46 1.84 25.01
N ALA A 480 2.38 2.59 24.42
CA ALA A 480 2.43 2.83 22.99
C ALA A 480 2.52 1.51 22.20
N GLY A 481 1.91 1.48 21.03
CA GLY A 481 1.94 0.32 20.14
C GLY A 481 1.08 -0.86 20.61
N THR A 482 0.04 -0.63 21.44
CA THR A 482 -0.79 -1.70 21.98
C THR A 482 -2.27 -1.46 21.80
N PHE A 483 -3.05 -2.54 21.91
CA PHE A 483 -4.48 -2.49 22.12
C PHE A 483 -4.80 -2.66 23.61
N VAL A 484 -5.62 -1.78 24.15
CA VAL A 484 -5.95 -1.72 25.57
C VAL A 484 -7.46 -1.87 25.76
N ARG A 485 -7.87 -2.95 26.45
CA ARG A 485 -9.26 -3.22 26.79
C ARG A 485 -9.67 -2.41 28.01
N LEU A 486 -10.84 -1.77 27.95
CA LEU A 486 -11.41 -1.09 29.12
C LEU A 486 -11.74 -2.08 30.25
N PRO A 487 -11.59 -1.67 31.54
CA PRO A 487 -11.87 -2.54 32.68
C PRO A 487 -13.32 -3.03 32.73
N GLU A 488 -14.25 -2.20 32.27
CA GLU A 488 -15.67 -2.51 32.26
C GLU A 488 -16.26 -2.35 30.85
N ALA A 489 -17.26 -3.17 30.53
CA ALA A 489 -18.02 -3.05 29.30
C ALA A 489 -18.76 -1.71 29.25
N VAL A 490 -18.76 -1.08 28.10
CA VAL A 490 -19.47 0.18 27.88
C VAL A 490 -20.95 -0.07 27.63
N LYS A 491 -21.79 0.85 28.09
CA LYS A 491 -23.25 0.76 28.07
C LYS A 491 -23.88 2.11 27.71
N ASN A 492 -25.19 2.10 27.58
CA ASN A 492 -25.94 3.30 27.22
C ASN A 492 -25.61 4.51 28.12
N GLY A 493 -25.25 5.62 27.48
CA GLY A 493 -24.93 6.89 28.13
C GLY A 493 -23.47 7.01 28.57
N ASP A 494 -22.63 5.99 28.39
CA ASP A 494 -21.20 6.10 28.70
C ASP A 494 -20.49 7.02 27.71
N LEU A 495 -19.52 7.76 28.24
CA LEU A 495 -18.63 8.65 27.49
C LEU A 495 -17.18 8.25 27.76
N VAL A 496 -16.48 7.82 26.70
CA VAL A 496 -15.06 7.47 26.77
C VAL A 496 -14.24 8.53 26.05
N MET A 497 -13.25 9.08 26.72
CA MET A 497 -12.34 10.12 26.19
C MET A 497 -10.94 9.54 26.10
N LEU A 498 -10.40 9.46 24.90
CA LEU A 498 -9.02 9.08 24.63
C LEU A 498 -8.27 10.31 24.07
N SER A 499 -7.22 10.70 24.78
CA SER A 499 -6.31 11.74 24.31
C SER A 499 -5.00 11.10 23.86
N LEU A 500 -4.57 11.40 22.64
CA LEU A 500 -3.33 10.94 22.00
C LEU A 500 -2.44 12.15 21.69
N PRO A 501 -1.73 12.72 22.67
CA PRO A 501 -0.90 13.91 22.43
C PRO A 501 0.11 13.69 21.31
N MET A 502 0.15 14.64 20.38
CA MET A 502 0.98 14.63 19.18
C MET A 502 2.09 15.66 19.32
N THR A 503 3.32 15.23 19.24
CA THR A 503 4.52 16.08 19.17
C THR A 503 4.98 16.25 17.75
N VAL A 504 5.65 17.34 17.45
CA VAL A 504 6.35 17.51 16.18
C VAL A 504 7.66 16.74 16.25
N GLU A 505 7.89 15.91 15.25
CA GLU A 505 9.09 15.06 15.14
C GLU A 505 9.80 15.38 13.82
N LYS A 506 11.11 15.61 13.90
CA LYS A 506 12.01 15.70 12.75
C LYS A 506 12.62 14.33 12.52
N HIS A 507 12.47 13.81 11.32
CA HIS A 507 13.05 12.55 10.89
C HIS A 507 14.12 12.80 9.84
N THR A 508 15.20 12.03 9.89
CA THR A 508 16.30 12.12 8.92
C THR A 508 16.33 10.85 8.09
N ILE A 509 16.38 11.01 6.78
CA ILE A 509 16.66 9.94 5.83
C ILE A 509 18.12 10.08 5.43
N GLU A 510 18.91 9.07 5.80
CA GLU A 510 20.36 9.09 5.56
C GLU A 510 20.67 9.32 4.08
N GLY A 511 21.50 10.32 3.81
CA GLY A 511 21.91 10.70 2.45
C GLY A 511 20.85 11.43 1.63
N GLN A 512 19.64 11.65 2.14
CA GLN A 512 18.56 12.27 1.38
C GLN A 512 18.10 13.60 1.99
N GLY A 513 17.77 13.65 3.27
CA GLY A 513 17.31 14.89 3.89
C GLY A 513 16.46 14.65 5.13
N VAL A 514 15.63 15.65 5.45
CA VAL A 514 14.77 15.62 6.64
C VAL A 514 13.31 15.85 6.28
N TYR A 515 12.41 15.25 7.06
CA TYR A 515 10.96 15.51 6.98
C TYR A 515 10.36 15.66 8.37
N PHE A 516 9.15 16.19 8.43
CA PHE A 516 8.46 16.53 9.68
C PHE A 516 7.14 15.80 9.78
N GLN A 517 6.89 15.26 10.97
CA GLN A 517 5.72 14.47 11.29
C GLN A 517 5.06 14.96 12.58
N ARG A 518 3.72 14.85 12.66
CA ARG A 518 2.97 15.04 13.90
C ARG A 518 1.82 14.03 13.95
N GLY A 519 1.90 13.07 14.87
CA GLY A 519 1.00 11.93 14.86
C GLY A 519 1.14 11.13 13.55
N PRO A 520 0.06 10.73 12.87
CA PRO A 520 0.14 10.01 11.60
C PRO A 520 0.43 10.92 10.38
N LEU A 521 0.34 12.25 10.54
CA LEU A 521 0.45 13.20 9.44
C LEU A 521 1.90 13.61 9.18
N LEU A 522 2.27 13.60 7.90
CA LEU A 522 3.42 14.34 7.39
C LEU A 522 3.02 15.79 7.16
N TYR A 523 4.00 16.67 7.26
CA TYR A 523 3.84 18.08 6.99
C TYR A 523 4.74 18.50 5.83
N SER A 524 4.18 19.28 4.92
CA SER A 524 4.80 19.68 3.66
C SER A 524 4.67 21.15 3.43
N TYR A 525 5.65 21.75 2.80
CA TYR A 525 5.49 23.08 2.25
C TYR A 525 4.58 23.03 1.03
N ALA A 526 3.44 23.70 1.13
CA ALA A 526 2.53 23.87 -0.01
C ALA A 526 3.15 24.88 -0.98
N ILE A 527 3.63 24.38 -2.11
CA ILE A 527 4.27 25.24 -3.12
C ILE A 527 3.22 26.17 -3.73
N PRO A 528 3.45 27.49 -3.76
CA PRO A 528 2.55 28.41 -4.45
C PRO A 528 2.37 27.98 -5.90
N GLN A 529 1.12 27.86 -6.34
CA GLN A 529 0.81 27.18 -7.59
C GLN A 529 -0.25 27.89 -8.42
N GLN A 530 -0.26 27.60 -9.70
CA GLN A 530 -1.33 27.92 -10.62
C GLN A 530 -1.98 26.64 -11.12
N LYS A 531 -3.31 26.55 -10.96
CA LYS A 531 -4.13 25.42 -11.44
C LYS A 531 -4.92 25.87 -12.65
N VAL A 532 -4.68 25.26 -13.80
CA VAL A 532 -5.32 25.59 -15.08
C VAL A 532 -5.92 24.34 -15.65
N GLU A 533 -7.11 24.44 -16.23
CA GLU A 533 -7.76 23.32 -16.92
C GLU A 533 -6.92 22.86 -18.10
N ASP A 534 -6.64 21.56 -18.15
CA ASP A 534 -5.95 20.89 -19.26
C ASP A 534 -6.97 20.42 -20.28
N THR A 535 -7.02 21.10 -21.42
CA THR A 535 -7.93 20.76 -22.52
C THR A 535 -7.28 19.86 -23.58
N THR A 536 -6.07 19.36 -23.32
CA THR A 536 -5.37 18.47 -24.25
C THR A 536 -6.13 17.15 -24.38
N GLU A 537 -6.37 16.76 -25.62
CA GLU A 537 -6.93 15.44 -25.92
C GLU A 537 -5.89 14.36 -25.66
N TYR A 538 -6.32 13.26 -25.05
CA TYR A 538 -5.54 12.04 -24.90
C TYR A 538 -6.44 10.81 -25.08
N GLU A 539 -5.82 9.70 -25.42
CA GLU A 539 -6.52 8.41 -25.56
C GLU A 539 -6.28 7.58 -24.31
N CYS A 540 -7.35 7.10 -23.72
CA CYS A 540 -7.31 6.05 -22.71
C CYS A 540 -7.11 4.70 -23.41
N MET A 541 -6.67 3.68 -22.68
CA MET A 541 -6.44 2.33 -23.23
C MET A 541 -7.67 1.79 -24.00
N HIS A 542 -8.87 2.16 -23.59
CA HIS A 542 -10.13 1.67 -24.15
C HIS A 542 -11.04 2.77 -24.71
N GLY A 543 -10.49 3.86 -25.16
CA GLY A 543 -11.26 4.93 -25.78
C GLY A 543 -10.67 6.31 -25.57
N LYS A 544 -11.43 7.31 -25.99
CA LYS A 544 -11.06 8.70 -25.79
C LYS A 544 -11.35 9.14 -24.35
N LYS A 545 -10.61 10.14 -23.90
CA LYS A 545 -10.92 10.91 -22.70
C LYS A 545 -12.42 11.25 -22.68
N PRO A 546 -13.10 11.02 -21.54
CA PRO A 546 -14.49 11.43 -21.39
C PRO A 546 -14.64 12.94 -21.53
N ASP A 547 -15.67 13.36 -22.29
CA ASP A 547 -16.04 14.77 -22.39
C ASP A 547 -17.14 15.07 -21.35
N ASN A 548 -16.71 15.41 -20.13
CA ASN A 548 -17.60 15.81 -19.07
C ASN A 548 -17.09 17.12 -18.43
N PRO A 549 -17.81 18.26 -18.63
CA PRO A 549 -17.33 19.57 -18.18
C PRO A 549 -17.24 19.71 -16.65
N ASP A 550 -17.91 18.84 -15.90
CA ASP A 550 -17.87 18.84 -14.44
C ASP A 550 -16.66 18.08 -13.86
N PHE A 551 -15.98 17.26 -14.70
CA PHE A 551 -14.83 16.45 -14.33
C PHE A 551 -13.62 16.83 -15.19
N LYS A 552 -12.88 17.82 -14.67
CA LYS A 552 -11.79 18.47 -15.39
C LYS A 552 -10.46 17.77 -15.20
N CYS A 553 -9.62 17.90 -16.20
CA CYS A 553 -8.18 17.63 -16.10
C CYS A 553 -7.46 18.91 -15.69
N TRP A 554 -6.40 18.79 -14.91
CA TRP A 554 -5.70 19.94 -14.36
C TRP A 554 -4.20 19.90 -14.65
N ASN A 555 -3.69 21.02 -15.17
CA ASN A 555 -2.27 21.36 -15.18
C ASN A 555 -1.98 22.23 -13.98
N ILE A 556 -1.08 21.78 -13.11
CA ILE A 556 -0.66 22.52 -11.91
C ILE A 556 0.84 22.78 -12.00
N THR A 557 1.20 24.05 -11.99
CA THR A 557 2.57 24.52 -12.12
C THR A 557 2.96 25.43 -10.96
N PRO A 558 4.22 25.41 -10.51
CA PRO A 558 4.67 26.31 -9.43
C PRO A 558 4.66 27.76 -9.89
N THR A 559 4.29 28.66 -9.00
CA THR A 559 4.35 30.13 -9.21
C THR A 559 5.22 30.85 -8.19
N GLY A 560 5.75 30.13 -7.22
CA GLY A 560 6.66 30.61 -6.18
C GLY A 560 7.82 29.66 -5.97
N ASP A 561 8.70 30.05 -5.06
CA ASP A 561 9.90 29.31 -4.74
C ASP A 561 9.55 27.96 -4.07
N PHE A 562 10.31 26.94 -4.40
CA PHE A 562 10.28 25.60 -3.78
C PHE A 562 11.68 25.10 -3.41
N ASN A 563 12.70 25.82 -3.80
CA ASN A 563 14.09 25.47 -3.71
C ASN A 563 14.69 25.73 -2.33
N TYR A 564 14.11 25.11 -1.31
CA TYR A 564 14.50 25.26 0.08
C TYR A 564 15.24 24.03 0.61
N ALA A 565 16.27 24.30 1.44
CA ALA A 565 16.90 23.31 2.31
C ALA A 565 16.60 23.66 3.77
N TYR A 566 16.36 22.67 4.61
CA TYR A 566 16.24 22.85 6.04
C TYR A 566 17.57 23.39 6.61
N ALA A 567 17.52 24.36 7.50
CA ALA A 567 18.68 24.93 8.16
C ALA A 567 18.39 25.04 9.66
N ASP A 568 18.96 24.14 10.44
CA ASP A 568 18.70 24.07 11.89
C ASP A 568 19.16 25.39 12.57
N ASP A 569 18.32 25.97 13.39
CA ASP A 569 18.61 27.19 14.16
C ASP A 569 18.60 26.96 15.67
N ASP A 570 18.70 25.70 16.10
CA ASP A 570 18.66 25.25 17.48
C ASP A 570 17.37 25.65 18.26
N GLN A 571 16.31 26.07 17.55
CA GLN A 571 15.03 26.36 18.20
C GLN A 571 14.12 25.12 18.18
N PRO A 572 13.32 24.94 19.23
CA PRO A 572 12.31 23.87 19.23
C PRO A 572 11.33 24.03 18.08
N LEU A 573 11.02 22.93 17.39
CA LEU A 573 9.96 22.91 16.41
C LEU A 573 8.60 22.96 17.11
N GLU A 574 7.74 23.88 16.70
CA GLU A 574 6.44 24.09 17.31
C GLU A 574 5.31 23.88 16.29
N TYR A 575 4.25 23.25 16.76
CA TYR A 575 2.97 23.25 16.06
C TYR A 575 2.18 24.50 16.44
N ILE A 576 1.82 25.29 15.45
CA ILE A 576 1.03 26.51 15.61
C ILE A 576 -0.41 26.18 15.21
N ALA A 577 -1.31 26.13 16.19
CA ALA A 577 -2.72 25.86 15.94
C ALA A 577 -3.39 27.03 15.22
N ALA A 578 -4.21 26.73 14.22
CA ALA A 578 -5.05 27.73 13.55
C ALA A 578 -6.29 28.05 14.39
N GLU A 579 -6.81 29.27 14.26
CA GLU A 579 -8.14 29.61 14.76
C GLU A 579 -9.18 29.02 13.83
N LEU A 580 -9.80 27.92 14.26
CA LEU A 580 -10.86 27.28 13.47
C LEU A 580 -12.06 28.23 13.32
N GLN A 581 -12.49 28.42 12.09
CA GLN A 581 -13.69 29.21 11.80
C GLN A 581 -14.94 28.45 12.26
N PRO A 582 -16.00 29.16 12.70
CA PRO A 582 -17.28 28.55 13.01
C PRO A 582 -17.87 27.89 11.75
N GLY A 583 -18.06 26.59 11.78
CA GLY A 583 -18.58 25.78 10.67
C GLY A 583 -18.18 24.33 10.86
N ALA A 584 -18.40 23.50 9.87
CA ALA A 584 -17.84 22.17 9.80
C ALA A 584 -16.57 22.24 8.93
N PRO A 585 -15.36 22.46 9.49
CA PRO A 585 -14.15 22.54 8.69
C PRO A 585 -13.92 21.18 8.03
N PHE A 586 -13.47 21.23 6.79
CA PHE A 586 -12.90 20.05 6.12
C PHE A 586 -11.38 20.17 6.18
N PRO A 587 -10.73 19.54 7.17
CA PRO A 587 -9.33 19.83 7.52
C PRO A 587 -8.31 19.47 6.45
N PHE A 588 -8.72 18.80 5.35
CA PHE A 588 -7.89 18.54 4.18
C PHE A 588 -8.00 19.64 3.10
N ASP A 589 -8.93 20.58 3.19
CA ASP A 589 -8.89 21.79 2.37
C ASP A 589 -7.81 22.73 2.93
N ILE A 590 -6.97 23.28 2.06
CA ILE A 590 -5.81 24.08 2.49
C ILE A 590 -6.22 25.36 3.23
N GLU A 591 -7.42 25.86 2.96
CA GLU A 591 -8.00 27.01 3.63
C GLU A 591 -8.53 26.69 5.03
N ASP A 592 -8.78 25.40 5.33
CA ASP A 592 -9.36 24.93 6.58
C ASP A 592 -8.35 24.16 7.47
N VAL A 593 -7.04 24.29 7.20
CA VAL A 593 -6.02 23.59 8.00
C VAL A 593 -6.11 23.94 9.47
N THR A 594 -5.96 22.93 10.32
CA THR A 594 -6.06 23.12 11.78
C THR A 594 -4.82 23.73 12.42
N GLY A 595 -3.73 23.85 11.65
CA GLY A 595 -2.47 24.44 12.08
C GLY A 595 -1.31 24.04 11.18
N TRP A 596 -0.14 24.53 11.49
CA TRP A 596 1.08 24.38 10.71
C TRP A 596 2.32 24.20 11.58
N ILE A 597 3.38 23.68 10.99
CA ILE A 597 4.71 23.61 11.59
C ILE A 597 5.57 24.66 10.92
N ARG A 598 6.22 25.53 11.69
CA ARG A 598 7.14 26.54 11.18
C ARG A 598 8.57 26.02 11.26
N ILE A 599 9.28 26.04 10.14
CA ILE A 599 10.67 25.58 10.06
C ILE A 599 11.60 26.62 9.47
N PRO A 600 12.88 26.67 9.93
CA PRO A 600 13.91 27.50 9.32
C PRO A 600 14.46 26.83 8.05
N VAL A 601 14.66 27.64 6.99
CA VAL A 601 15.19 27.17 5.71
C VAL A 601 16.15 28.18 5.08
N LYS A 602 16.98 27.70 4.17
CA LYS A 602 17.78 28.50 3.24
C LYS A 602 17.42 28.18 1.80
N GLN A 603 17.51 29.18 0.91
CA GLN A 603 17.34 28.95 -0.52
C GLN A 603 18.59 28.33 -1.13
N ILE A 604 18.38 27.36 -2.01
CA ILE A 604 19.41 26.60 -2.72
C ILE A 604 19.17 26.65 -4.22
N LYS A 605 20.17 26.39 -5.01
CA LYS A 605 20.03 26.17 -6.46
C LYS A 605 19.37 24.81 -6.69
N TRP A 606 18.12 24.84 -7.08
CA TRP A 606 17.33 23.66 -7.31
C TRP A 606 16.14 23.99 -8.23
N ASP A 607 16.27 23.67 -9.50
CA ASP A 607 15.32 24.04 -10.55
C ASP A 607 14.66 22.81 -11.14
N LEU A 608 13.50 22.97 -11.73
CA LEU A 608 12.86 21.91 -12.53
C LEU A 608 13.77 21.52 -13.70
N VAL A 609 13.89 20.23 -13.96
CA VAL A 609 14.60 19.75 -15.15
C VAL A 609 13.70 19.95 -16.38
N ASP A 610 14.17 20.73 -17.34
CA ASP A 610 13.46 21.08 -18.58
C ASP A 610 12.04 21.68 -18.35
N ASN A 611 11.82 22.32 -17.18
CA ASN A 611 10.50 22.79 -16.73
C ASN A 611 9.40 21.72 -16.70
N ARG A 612 9.79 20.46 -16.57
CA ARG A 612 8.92 19.31 -16.75
C ARG A 612 9.11 18.22 -15.70
N TYR A 613 10.34 18.01 -15.24
CA TYR A 613 10.66 16.92 -14.34
C TYR A 613 10.97 17.43 -12.94
N THR A 614 10.53 16.69 -11.92
CA THR A 614 10.99 16.90 -10.56
C THR A 614 12.50 16.69 -10.50
N PRO A 615 13.27 17.65 -9.98
CA PRO A 615 14.72 17.51 -9.87
C PRO A 615 15.05 16.48 -8.79
N ALA A 616 16.11 15.73 -9.00
CA ALA A 616 16.65 14.88 -7.94
C ALA A 616 17.04 15.72 -6.72
N LEU A 617 16.96 15.12 -5.53
CA LEU A 617 17.46 15.76 -4.32
C LEU A 617 18.93 16.12 -4.49
N PRO A 618 19.34 17.34 -4.14
CA PRO A 618 20.74 17.70 -4.12
C PRO A 618 21.53 16.79 -3.17
N GLU A 619 22.73 16.46 -3.57
CA GLU A 619 23.62 15.59 -2.79
C GLU A 619 23.92 16.22 -1.43
N GLN A 620 23.78 15.43 -0.38
CA GLN A 620 24.01 15.86 0.99
C GLN A 620 25.45 16.37 1.19
N GLY A 621 25.57 17.55 1.79
CA GLY A 621 26.87 18.21 2.00
C GLY A 621 27.46 18.93 0.77
N HIS A 622 26.77 18.89 -0.39
CA HIS A 622 27.17 19.56 -1.62
C HIS A 622 26.15 20.59 -2.12
N LEU A 623 25.33 21.12 -1.22
CA LEU A 623 24.31 22.11 -1.56
C LEU A 623 24.95 23.42 -2.03
N THR A 624 24.40 23.99 -3.07
CA THR A 624 24.77 25.36 -3.50
C THR A 624 23.69 26.31 -2.99
N LEU A 625 24.04 27.13 -2.02
CA LEU A 625 23.17 28.17 -1.49
C LEU A 625 22.97 29.29 -2.52
N GLU A 626 21.72 29.73 -2.70
CA GLU A 626 21.41 31.00 -3.39
C GLU A 626 21.44 32.18 -2.41
N SER A 627 21.07 31.91 -1.16
CA SER A 627 21.08 32.89 -0.09
C SER A 627 21.51 32.26 1.24
N ASP A 628 22.37 32.98 1.96
CA ASP A 628 22.80 32.61 3.32
C ASP A 628 21.79 33.07 4.40
N VAL A 629 20.72 33.77 3.98
CA VAL A 629 19.71 34.27 4.90
C VAL A 629 18.74 33.14 5.26
N THR A 630 18.68 32.85 6.55
CA THR A 630 17.64 31.96 7.09
C THR A 630 16.28 32.62 6.98
N GLN A 631 15.34 31.91 6.39
CA GLN A 631 13.92 32.26 6.28
C GLN A 631 13.10 31.25 7.08
N TYR A 632 11.83 31.55 7.30
CA TYR A 632 10.89 30.61 7.92
C TYR A 632 9.74 30.35 6.97
N ILE A 633 9.41 29.09 6.80
CA ILE A 633 8.24 28.66 6.01
C ILE A 633 7.31 27.82 6.87
N ASP A 634 6.04 27.83 6.51
CA ASP A 634 4.98 27.10 7.21
C ASP A 634 4.66 25.82 6.45
N LEU A 635 4.70 24.69 7.14
CA LEU A 635 4.34 23.37 6.62
C LEU A 635 2.91 23.05 7.05
N VAL A 636 2.11 22.60 6.12
CA VAL A 636 0.74 22.11 6.33
C VAL A 636 0.67 20.58 6.18
N PRO A 637 -0.40 19.90 6.62
CA PRO A 637 -0.51 18.48 6.41
C PRO A 637 -0.39 18.11 4.93
N TYR A 638 0.40 17.09 4.62
CA TYR A 638 0.70 16.59 3.27
C TYR A 638 -0.57 16.43 2.41
N GLY A 639 -1.60 15.80 2.98
CA GLY A 639 -2.88 15.56 2.29
C GLY A 639 -3.63 16.82 1.87
N CYS A 640 -3.26 18.02 2.37
CA CYS A 640 -3.85 19.31 1.97
C CYS A 640 -3.23 19.88 0.69
N THR A 641 -2.11 19.30 0.21
CA THR A 641 -1.29 19.88 -0.85
C THR A 641 -1.50 19.16 -2.18
N GLU A 642 -1.37 19.88 -3.29
CA GLU A 642 -1.23 19.33 -4.63
C GLU A 642 0.24 19.39 -5.07
N LEU A 643 0.87 20.57 -5.10
CA LEU A 643 2.32 20.68 -5.22
C LEU A 643 2.94 20.84 -3.83
N ARG A 644 4.05 20.14 -3.59
CA ARG A 644 4.62 20.04 -2.24
C ARG A 644 6.13 19.79 -2.22
N LEU A 645 6.75 20.26 -1.15
CA LEU A 645 8.08 19.88 -0.70
C LEU A 645 7.93 19.28 0.71
N THR A 646 8.21 18.00 0.84
CA THR A 646 8.02 17.24 2.09
C THR A 646 9.36 16.85 2.70
N VAL A 647 10.27 16.36 1.88
CA VAL A 647 11.64 16.00 2.28
C VAL A 647 12.58 17.08 1.83
N PHE A 648 13.17 17.76 2.79
CA PHE A 648 14.06 18.89 2.58
C PHE A 648 15.50 18.42 2.56
N PRO A 649 16.33 18.83 1.58
CA PRO A 649 17.77 18.76 1.75
C PRO A 649 18.18 19.42 3.07
N ASP A 650 19.19 18.89 3.75
CA ASP A 650 19.69 19.45 5.01
C ASP A 650 20.91 20.34 4.73
N ALA A 651 20.76 21.64 4.97
CA ALA A 651 21.81 22.63 4.70
C ALA A 651 23.05 22.46 5.61
N ASP A 652 22.85 21.84 6.77
CA ASP A 652 23.91 21.68 7.77
C ASP A 652 24.51 20.25 7.75
N ALA A 653 24.00 19.39 6.87
CA ALA A 653 24.50 18.04 6.74
C ALA A 653 25.95 18.02 6.23
N GLN A 654 26.75 17.19 6.83
CA GLN A 654 28.11 16.93 6.32
C GLN A 654 28.04 16.03 5.08
N PRO A 655 28.97 16.16 4.14
CA PRO A 655 29.09 15.23 3.04
C PRO A 655 29.12 13.80 3.59
N LEU A 656 28.36 12.92 2.96
CA LEU A 656 28.50 11.50 3.25
C LEU A 656 29.98 11.16 3.00
N LEU A 657 30.61 10.51 3.98
CA LEU A 657 31.91 9.92 3.75
C LEU A 657 31.76 9.04 2.50
N GLU A 658 32.48 9.39 1.43
CA GLU A 658 32.49 8.52 0.26
C GLU A 658 32.73 7.09 0.77
N PRO A 659 31.85 6.12 0.47
CA PRO A 659 32.17 4.75 0.75
C PRO A 659 33.52 4.53 0.09
N GLN A 660 34.53 4.16 0.89
CA GLN A 660 35.86 3.90 0.35
C GLN A 660 35.62 2.98 -0.84
N LYS A 661 35.93 3.46 -2.05
CA LYS A 661 35.85 2.61 -3.24
C LYS A 661 36.50 1.30 -2.84
N PRO A 662 35.76 0.18 -2.78
CA PRO A 662 36.40 -1.08 -2.51
C PRO A 662 37.56 -1.15 -3.50
N ASP A 663 38.73 -1.56 -3.02
CA ASP A 663 39.91 -1.68 -3.87
C ASP A 663 39.62 -2.82 -4.85
N TYR A 664 39.00 -2.44 -5.97
CA TYR A 664 38.47 -3.34 -6.97
C TYR A 664 39.62 -3.84 -7.81
N THR A 665 40.19 -4.93 -7.42
CA THR A 665 41.03 -5.74 -8.30
C THR A 665 40.11 -6.51 -9.23
N ARG A 666 39.94 -6.01 -10.44
CA ARG A 666 39.18 -6.68 -11.51
C ARG A 666 39.63 -8.15 -11.60
N PRO A 667 38.71 -9.13 -11.51
CA PRO A 667 39.02 -10.52 -11.80
C PRO A 667 39.64 -10.64 -13.20
N ALA A 668 40.65 -11.49 -13.34
CA ALA A 668 41.39 -11.64 -14.59
C ALA A 668 40.54 -12.12 -15.77
N ASP A 669 39.37 -12.69 -15.45
CA ASP A 669 38.36 -13.25 -16.36
C ASP A 669 37.10 -12.38 -16.45
N ALA A 670 37.08 -11.21 -15.80
CA ALA A 670 35.95 -10.32 -15.92
C ALA A 670 35.84 -9.78 -17.35
N PRO A 671 34.60 -9.67 -17.88
CA PRO A 671 34.38 -9.06 -19.19
C PRO A 671 34.99 -7.66 -19.28
N ASP A 672 35.40 -7.23 -20.46
CA ASP A 672 36.20 -6.02 -20.67
C ASP A 672 35.54 -4.69 -20.30
N CYS A 673 34.30 -4.70 -19.87
CA CYS A 673 33.60 -3.49 -19.49
C CYS A 673 32.94 -3.67 -18.15
N VAL A 674 33.60 -3.35 -17.11
CA VAL A 674 33.00 -3.21 -15.82
C VAL A 674 33.00 -1.79 -15.46
N SER A 675 31.92 -1.14 -15.59
CA SER A 675 31.57 -0.20 -14.59
C SER A 675 30.33 0.54 -15.01
N VAL A 676 29.53 0.61 -14.18
CA VAL A 676 28.72 1.72 -13.96
C VAL A 676 29.63 2.86 -13.79
N VAL A 677 29.94 3.56 -14.78
CA VAL A 677 30.68 4.75 -14.51
C VAL A 677 30.57 5.66 -15.66
N TYR A 678 30.41 6.87 -15.38
CA TYR A 678 30.97 7.95 -16.04
C TYR A 678 31.93 7.52 -17.09
N ASP A 679 31.79 7.81 -18.31
CA ASP A 679 32.64 7.41 -19.41
C ASP A 679 32.61 5.94 -19.83
N ALA A 680 31.71 5.17 -19.32
CA ALA A 680 31.60 3.80 -19.75
C ALA A 680 30.81 3.71 -21.05
N ASP A 681 31.44 3.12 -22.03
CA ASP A 681 30.81 2.75 -23.28
C ASP A 681 29.91 1.53 -23.13
N CYS A 682 29.73 1.00 -21.90
CA CYS A 682 28.85 -0.13 -21.67
C CYS A 682 28.39 -0.25 -20.23
N VAL A 683 27.22 -0.91 -20.07
CA VAL A 683 26.58 -1.18 -18.79
C VAL A 683 26.26 -2.66 -18.70
N TYR A 684 26.58 -3.27 -17.57
CA TYR A 684 26.15 -4.63 -17.23
C TYR A 684 24.97 -4.56 -16.27
N PHE A 685 23.99 -5.41 -16.50
CA PHE A 685 22.87 -5.53 -15.60
C PHE A 685 22.37 -6.97 -15.57
N GLU A 686 21.83 -7.36 -14.44
CA GLU A 686 21.16 -8.62 -14.26
C GLU A 686 19.73 -8.50 -14.74
N GLU A 687 19.24 -9.47 -15.44
CA GLU A 687 17.84 -9.42 -15.84
C GLU A 687 16.96 -9.29 -14.59
N PRO A 688 15.96 -8.41 -14.65
CA PRO A 688 14.92 -8.38 -13.62
C PRO A 688 14.31 -9.76 -13.47
N ARG A 689 13.78 -10.10 -12.29
CA ARG A 689 13.16 -11.39 -12.00
C ARG A 689 11.99 -11.78 -12.92
N PHE A 690 11.55 -10.89 -13.77
CA PHE A 690 10.49 -11.13 -14.76
C PHE A 690 10.94 -11.96 -15.94
N CYS A 691 12.07 -12.65 -15.89
CA CYS A 691 12.48 -13.61 -16.90
C CYS A 691 12.18 -13.12 -18.31
N TRP A 692 12.90 -12.12 -18.75
CA TRP A 692 12.85 -11.77 -20.14
C TRP A 692 13.63 -12.84 -20.91
N ASP A 693 12.94 -13.85 -21.38
CA ASP A 693 13.54 -14.90 -22.23
C ASP A 693 13.93 -14.36 -23.60
N GLU A 694 13.67 -13.09 -23.87
CA GLU A 694 13.81 -12.43 -25.15
C GLU A 694 14.89 -11.34 -25.13
N PRO A 695 15.36 -10.89 -26.30
CA PRO A 695 16.35 -9.82 -26.41
C PRO A 695 15.93 -8.57 -25.65
N ILE A 696 16.86 -8.01 -24.89
CA ILE A 696 16.69 -6.75 -24.18
C ILE A 696 17.36 -5.63 -24.98
N TYR A 697 16.67 -4.50 -25.10
CA TYR A 697 17.17 -3.30 -25.75
C TYR A 697 17.38 -2.21 -24.70
N CYS A 698 18.45 -1.45 -24.84
CA CYS A 698 18.72 -0.30 -23.99
C CYS A 698 18.78 0.99 -24.80
N LYS A 699 18.17 2.02 -24.28
CA LYS A 699 18.18 3.37 -24.85
C LYS A 699 18.62 4.39 -23.80
N VAL A 700 19.47 5.30 -24.19
CA VAL A 700 19.80 6.49 -23.40
C VAL A 700 18.78 7.58 -23.66
N ARG A 701 18.27 8.19 -22.60
CA ARG A 701 17.47 9.39 -22.68
C ARG A 701 18.24 10.58 -22.13
N THR A 702 18.38 11.61 -22.94
CA THR A 702 19.08 12.83 -22.56
C THR A 702 18.10 13.90 -22.09
N ALA A 703 18.58 14.87 -21.33
CA ALA A 703 17.82 16.06 -20.98
C ALA A 703 17.33 16.75 -22.28
N GLY A 704 16.02 17.04 -22.32
CA GLY A 704 15.37 17.60 -23.53
C GLY A 704 14.84 16.57 -24.51
N ASP A 705 15.06 15.28 -24.31
CA ASP A 705 14.37 14.24 -25.09
C ASP A 705 12.90 14.16 -24.69
N THR A 706 12.03 14.62 -25.57
CA THR A 706 10.58 14.66 -25.35
C THR A 706 9.87 13.42 -25.91
N THR A 707 10.62 12.44 -26.43
CA THR A 707 9.99 11.23 -26.97
C THR A 707 9.33 10.43 -25.86
N THR A 708 8.02 10.36 -25.91
CA THR A 708 7.17 9.61 -24.98
C THR A 708 7.09 8.13 -25.33
N ASP A 709 7.46 7.75 -26.54
CA ASP A 709 7.45 6.37 -27.00
C ASP A 709 8.71 5.62 -26.50
N LEU A 710 8.68 5.30 -25.23
CA LEU A 710 9.68 4.46 -24.58
C LEU A 710 9.35 2.97 -24.68
N GLN A 711 8.19 2.64 -25.23
CA GLN A 711 7.70 1.27 -25.33
C GLN A 711 8.14 0.56 -26.60
N SER A 712 8.72 1.29 -27.53
CA SER A 712 9.20 0.67 -28.76
C SER A 712 10.64 0.15 -28.57
N PRO A 713 10.90 -1.12 -28.86
CA PRO A 713 12.28 -1.59 -29.02
C PRO A 713 12.98 -0.88 -30.19
N GLN A 714 12.23 -0.19 -31.05
CA GLN A 714 12.77 0.61 -32.14
C GLN A 714 13.49 1.84 -31.58
N GLY A 715 14.79 1.89 -31.78
CA GLY A 715 15.64 3.00 -31.35
C GLY A 715 16.46 2.73 -30.09
N GLY A 716 16.38 1.55 -29.49
CA GLY A 716 17.33 1.08 -28.49
C GLY A 716 18.39 0.17 -29.09
N ASP A 717 19.56 0.15 -28.47
CA ASP A 717 20.63 -0.78 -28.82
C ASP A 717 20.34 -2.14 -28.23
N LEU A 718 20.53 -3.20 -29.02
CA LEU A 718 20.37 -4.58 -28.56
C LEU A 718 21.43 -4.90 -27.49
N CYS A 719 20.99 -5.37 -26.33
CA CYS A 719 21.88 -5.84 -25.29
C CYS A 719 22.39 -7.25 -25.59
N GLU A 720 23.61 -7.54 -25.18
CA GLU A 720 24.27 -8.83 -25.37
C GLU A 720 24.16 -9.67 -24.09
N LEU A 721 23.70 -10.90 -24.20
CA LEU A 721 23.74 -11.85 -23.09
C LEU A 721 25.20 -12.32 -22.88
N VAL A 722 25.79 -12.00 -21.75
CA VAL A 722 27.22 -12.26 -21.48
C VAL A 722 27.47 -13.34 -20.44
N GLY A 723 26.44 -13.74 -19.70
CA GLY A 723 26.63 -14.78 -18.68
C GLY A 723 25.38 -15.04 -17.87
N THR A 724 25.57 -15.81 -16.80
CA THR A 724 24.53 -16.17 -15.85
C THR A 724 25.12 -16.12 -14.45
N THR A 725 24.39 -15.60 -13.49
CA THR A 725 24.79 -15.59 -12.08
C THR A 725 24.79 -17.01 -11.50
N ALA A 726 25.39 -17.17 -10.33
CA ALA A 726 25.34 -18.44 -9.58
C ALA A 726 23.89 -18.90 -9.27
N ASN A 727 22.95 -17.97 -9.23
CA ASN A 727 21.52 -18.22 -8.98
C ASN A 727 20.72 -18.42 -10.28
N GLY A 728 21.38 -18.55 -11.41
CA GLY A 728 20.77 -18.83 -12.71
C GLY A 728 20.15 -17.62 -13.41
N ARG A 729 20.37 -16.38 -12.91
CA ARG A 729 19.88 -15.15 -13.55
C ARG A 729 20.82 -14.73 -14.68
N LYS A 730 20.27 -14.26 -15.79
CA LYS A 730 21.04 -13.82 -16.96
C LYS A 730 21.71 -12.48 -16.70
N ILE A 731 22.93 -12.30 -17.19
CA ILE A 731 23.69 -11.06 -17.16
C ILE A 731 23.75 -10.51 -18.57
N TRP A 732 23.23 -9.31 -18.72
CA TRP A 732 23.21 -8.60 -19.99
C TRP A 732 24.24 -7.48 -20.02
N ARG A 733 24.76 -7.21 -21.19
CA ARG A 733 25.66 -6.09 -21.47
C ARG A 733 25.03 -5.16 -22.50
N TRP A 734 24.96 -3.89 -22.19
CA TRP A 734 24.68 -2.84 -23.15
C TRP A 734 25.95 -2.11 -23.53
N VAL A 735 26.23 -2.02 -24.81
CA VAL A 735 27.34 -1.23 -25.39
C VAL A 735 26.70 -0.08 -26.15
N GLY A 736 26.61 1.07 -25.52
CA GLY A 736 26.05 2.26 -26.13
C GLY A 736 27.10 3.10 -26.85
N THR A 737 26.64 4.06 -27.64
CA THR A 737 27.47 5.14 -28.11
C THR A 737 27.93 5.98 -26.92
N SER A 738 29.21 6.31 -26.86
CA SER A 738 29.79 7.15 -25.83
C SER A 738 28.91 8.36 -25.54
N THR A 739 28.47 8.46 -24.28
CA THR A 739 27.73 9.62 -23.80
C THR A 739 28.65 10.63 -23.10
N ALA A 740 29.95 10.45 -23.23
CA ALA A 740 30.95 11.34 -22.64
C ALA A 740 30.66 12.80 -22.99
N GLY A 741 30.39 13.59 -21.97
CA GLY A 741 30.06 15.01 -22.14
C GLY A 741 28.62 15.32 -22.51
N GLN A 742 27.71 14.32 -22.55
CA GLN A 742 26.28 14.53 -22.75
C GLN A 742 25.54 14.35 -21.39
N PRO A 743 24.75 15.32 -20.97
CA PRO A 743 23.89 15.12 -19.82
C PRO A 743 22.78 14.14 -20.21
N PHE A 744 22.82 12.92 -19.71
CA PHE A 744 21.70 12.00 -19.84
C PHE A 744 21.00 11.83 -18.51
N VAL A 745 19.70 11.56 -18.57
CA VAL A 745 18.84 11.51 -17.40
C VAL A 745 18.48 10.08 -17.02
N GLU A 746 18.51 9.14 -17.96
CA GLU A 746 18.16 7.75 -17.67
C GLU A 746 18.63 6.75 -18.74
N LEU A 747 18.71 5.49 -18.32
CA LEU A 747 18.75 4.33 -19.20
C LEU A 747 17.39 3.65 -19.19
N VAL A 748 16.87 3.34 -20.36
CA VAL A 748 15.59 2.66 -20.51
C VAL A 748 15.87 1.30 -21.14
N PHE A 749 15.47 0.23 -20.42
CA PHE A 749 15.58 -1.14 -20.90
C PHE A 749 14.18 -1.63 -21.27
N THR A 750 14.05 -2.18 -22.46
CA THR A 750 12.79 -2.77 -22.94
C THR A 750 13.03 -4.17 -23.50
N ASN A 751 12.09 -5.06 -23.35
CA ASN A 751 12.05 -6.32 -24.07
C ASN A 751 11.03 -6.27 -25.21
N HIS A 752 10.89 -7.38 -25.92
CA HIS A 752 9.92 -7.53 -27.01
C HIS A 752 8.46 -7.28 -26.57
N ASP A 753 8.10 -7.69 -25.37
CA ASP A 753 6.76 -7.48 -24.81
C ASP A 753 6.54 -6.08 -24.22
N LEU A 754 7.46 -5.15 -24.51
CA LEU A 754 7.40 -3.78 -24.02
C LEU A 754 7.48 -3.63 -22.49
N LEU A 755 7.84 -4.69 -21.78
CA LEU A 755 8.20 -4.58 -20.38
C LEU A 755 9.46 -3.72 -20.28
N THR A 756 9.42 -2.73 -19.42
CA THR A 756 10.45 -1.71 -19.36
C THR A 756 10.97 -1.57 -17.94
N ALA A 757 12.28 -1.56 -17.82
CA ALA A 757 12.97 -1.12 -16.61
C ALA A 757 13.67 0.20 -16.91
N ILE A 758 13.56 1.15 -16.01
CA ILE A 758 14.14 2.48 -16.15
C ILE A 758 15.13 2.69 -15.02
N LEU A 759 16.30 3.18 -15.40
CA LEU A 759 17.38 3.48 -14.50
C LEU A 759 17.66 4.98 -14.55
N PRO A 760 17.10 5.78 -13.62
CA PRO A 760 17.35 7.23 -13.59
C PRO A 760 18.78 7.54 -13.14
N PHE A 761 19.33 8.61 -13.68
CA PHE A 761 20.61 9.18 -13.24
C PHE A 761 20.34 10.36 -12.32
N LYS A 762 21.04 10.44 -11.19
CA LYS A 762 21.04 11.64 -10.38
C LYS A 762 21.79 12.77 -11.06
N ASN A 763 21.43 14.02 -10.75
CA ASN A 763 22.05 15.22 -11.29
C ASN A 763 23.57 15.31 -11.06
N SER A 764 24.10 14.57 -10.09
CA SER A 764 25.53 14.44 -9.85
C SER A 764 26.26 13.57 -10.88
N GLY A 765 25.51 13.01 -11.84
CA GLY A 765 26.06 12.01 -12.74
C GLY A 765 26.32 10.67 -12.07
N TYR A 766 25.95 10.48 -10.79
CA TYR A 766 26.08 9.21 -10.07
C TYR A 766 24.83 8.38 -10.23
N TYR A 767 25.09 7.17 -10.64
CA TYR A 767 24.12 6.15 -10.86
C TYR A 767 23.83 5.41 -9.55
N ARG A 768 22.65 5.55 -9.00
CA ARG A 768 22.27 4.85 -7.78
C ARG A 768 21.67 3.48 -8.05
N TYR A 769 22.26 2.76 -8.93
CA TYR A 769 21.98 1.34 -9.06
C TYR A 769 23.15 0.52 -8.59
N ASP A 770 23.56 0.75 -7.38
CA ASP A 770 24.36 -0.18 -6.61
C ASP A 770 23.87 -1.61 -6.81
N ARG A 771 22.62 -1.79 -7.15
CA ARG A 771 21.90 -3.06 -7.25
C ARG A 771 21.92 -3.71 -8.61
N LEU A 772 22.15 -2.96 -9.67
CA LEU A 772 22.29 -3.51 -11.04
C LEU A 772 23.73 -3.70 -11.46
N VAL A 773 24.64 -3.11 -10.73
CA VAL A 773 26.08 -3.17 -10.96
C VAL A 773 26.71 -4.42 -10.40
N TYR A 774 26.04 -5.09 -9.55
CA TYR A 774 26.55 -6.20 -8.79
C TYR A 774 27.03 -7.38 -9.57
N LEU A 775 26.90 -7.29 -10.84
CA LEU A 775 26.77 -8.58 -11.48
C LEU A 775 28.00 -9.03 -12.18
N ALA A 776 28.86 -8.11 -12.41
CA ALA A 776 30.18 -8.48 -12.83
C ALA A 776 31.06 -8.93 -11.66
N ASP A 777 30.63 -8.69 -10.44
CA ASP A 777 31.40 -9.04 -9.27
C ASP A 777 30.60 -9.84 -8.24
N GLN A 778 30.54 -11.14 -8.47
CA GLN A 778 30.03 -12.10 -7.50
C GLN A 778 30.89 -12.21 -6.24
N THR A 779 31.98 -11.45 -6.17
CA THR A 779 32.84 -11.35 -5.00
C THR A 779 32.49 -10.17 -4.11
N VAL A 780 31.53 -9.33 -4.47
CA VAL A 780 30.94 -8.44 -3.48
C VAL A 780 30.34 -9.36 -2.43
N PRO A 781 30.90 -9.38 -1.23
CA PRO A 781 30.31 -10.17 -0.20
C PRO A 781 28.86 -9.72 -0.09
N THR A 782 27.93 -10.64 -0.19
CA THR A 782 26.70 -10.56 0.56
C THR A 782 27.10 -10.50 2.02
N SER A 783 27.72 -9.45 2.42
CA SER A 783 28.14 -9.19 3.77
C SER A 783 27.24 -8.06 4.25
N ILE A 784 26.26 -8.50 4.87
CA ILE A 784 26.47 -8.76 6.34
C ILE A 784 27.76 -9.53 6.42
N ALA A 785 28.87 -8.81 6.75
CA ALA A 785 30.14 -9.43 6.98
C ALA A 785 29.86 -10.69 7.78
N LYS A 786 30.15 -11.86 7.19
CA LYS A 786 30.29 -13.05 8.04
C LYS A 786 31.16 -12.56 9.17
N PRO A 787 30.66 -12.57 10.41
CA PRO A 787 31.49 -12.13 11.53
C PRO A 787 32.77 -12.88 11.32
N ASP A 788 33.88 -12.12 11.21
CA ASP A 788 35.21 -12.70 11.07
C ASP A 788 35.19 -13.99 11.86
N ALA A 789 35.29 -15.15 11.18
CA ALA A 789 35.19 -16.43 11.85
C ALA A 789 36.27 -16.57 12.93
N ASP A 790 37.25 -15.69 12.89
CA ASP A 790 38.36 -15.56 13.86
C ASP A 790 38.09 -14.55 15.00
N LYS A 791 37.01 -13.76 14.94
CA LYS A 791 36.63 -12.94 16.10
C LYS A 791 35.75 -13.72 17.03
N ASP A 792 36.33 -14.09 18.18
CA ASP A 792 35.61 -14.73 19.29
C ASP A 792 34.62 -13.73 19.93
N PHE A 793 33.38 -13.74 19.42
CA PHE A 793 32.26 -12.99 19.99
C PHE A 793 31.63 -13.68 21.19
N SER A 794 32.23 -14.74 21.70
CA SER A 794 31.69 -15.50 22.83
C SER A 794 31.54 -14.68 24.12
N ALA A 795 32.29 -13.58 24.25
CA ALA A 795 32.20 -12.65 25.36
C ALA A 795 31.23 -11.48 25.16
N ASP A 796 30.84 -11.21 23.93
CA ASP A 796 30.01 -10.03 23.62
C ASP A 796 28.53 -10.23 23.96
N TRP A 797 27.90 -9.13 24.36
CA TRP A 797 26.48 -9.07 24.66
C TRP A 797 25.72 -8.31 23.55
N PHE A 798 24.57 -8.82 23.17
CA PHE A 798 23.70 -8.17 22.20
C PHE A 798 22.25 -8.13 22.71
N THR A 799 21.52 -7.13 22.33
CA THR A 799 20.07 -7.10 22.47
C THR A 799 19.42 -8.12 21.50
N LEU A 800 18.14 -8.42 21.67
CA LEU A 800 17.45 -9.38 20.79
C LEU A 800 17.32 -8.86 19.35
N ASP A 801 17.34 -7.53 19.17
CA ASP A 801 17.37 -6.85 17.87
C ASP A 801 18.78 -6.73 17.25
N GLY A 802 19.79 -7.40 17.85
CA GLY A 802 21.14 -7.52 17.29
C GLY A 802 22.10 -6.38 17.63
N ARG A 803 21.71 -5.38 18.43
CA ARG A 803 22.59 -4.29 18.82
C ARG A 803 23.63 -4.76 19.83
N ARG A 804 24.91 -4.56 19.53
CA ARG A 804 26.02 -4.89 20.45
C ARG A 804 26.04 -3.98 21.66
N LEU A 805 26.17 -4.56 22.84
CA LEU A 805 26.31 -3.84 24.12
C LEU A 805 27.78 -3.79 24.54
N SER A 806 28.19 -2.64 25.02
CA SER A 806 29.58 -2.42 25.46
C SER A 806 29.97 -3.17 26.74
N HIS A 807 28.97 -3.67 27.49
CA HIS A 807 29.16 -4.39 28.75
C HIS A 807 27.95 -5.29 29.03
N ARG A 808 28.06 -6.15 30.07
CA ARG A 808 26.95 -6.98 30.52
C ARG A 808 25.72 -6.11 30.83
N PRO A 809 24.53 -6.46 30.33
CA PRO A 809 23.29 -5.74 30.64
C PRO A 809 23.04 -5.67 32.15
N THR A 810 22.64 -4.51 32.63
CA THR A 810 22.26 -4.25 34.02
C THR A 810 20.75 -4.24 34.23
N THR A 811 19.96 -4.34 33.15
CA THR A 811 18.49 -4.44 33.17
C THR A 811 18.09 -5.90 33.04
N ASN A 812 17.05 -6.28 33.79
CA ASN A 812 16.46 -7.62 33.65
C ASN A 812 15.89 -7.80 32.25
N GLY A 813 16.22 -8.92 31.63
CA GLY A 813 15.76 -9.16 30.25
C GLY A 813 16.45 -10.35 29.60
N VAL A 814 16.06 -10.60 28.33
CA VAL A 814 16.69 -11.63 27.51
C VAL A 814 17.67 -10.97 26.56
N TYR A 815 18.87 -11.47 26.50
CA TYR A 815 19.96 -10.96 25.67
C TYR A 815 20.65 -12.11 24.92
N ILE A 816 21.47 -11.79 23.96
CA ILE A 816 22.27 -12.78 23.24
C ILE A 816 23.72 -12.67 23.69
N ARG A 817 24.35 -13.80 24.05
CA ARG A 817 25.78 -13.90 24.33
C ARG A 817 26.31 -15.22 23.75
N GLY A 818 27.36 -15.14 22.95
CA GLY A 818 27.97 -16.33 22.37
C GLY A 818 26.94 -17.16 21.61
N HIS A 819 26.11 -16.53 20.76
CA HIS A 819 25.03 -17.14 19.98
C HIS A 819 23.91 -17.83 20.77
N LYS A 820 23.81 -17.60 22.07
CA LYS A 820 22.77 -18.15 22.95
C LYS A 820 21.95 -17.05 23.60
N LYS A 821 20.64 -17.28 23.73
CA LYS A 821 19.78 -16.43 24.54
C LYS A 821 20.14 -16.62 26.03
N VAL A 822 20.39 -15.53 26.73
CA VAL A 822 20.75 -15.50 28.14
C VAL A 822 19.77 -14.58 28.86
N VAL A 823 19.13 -15.09 29.91
CA VAL A 823 18.27 -14.29 30.77
C VAL A 823 19.18 -13.62 31.81
N VAL A 824 19.12 -12.30 31.87
CA VAL A 824 19.81 -11.51 32.90
C VAL A 824 18.78 -11.13 33.96
N ASN A 825 18.95 -11.61 35.15
CA ASN A 825 18.22 -11.23 36.36
C ASN A 825 19.23 -10.59 37.30
N ASN A 826 19.10 -9.30 37.58
CA ASN A 826 19.95 -8.56 38.52
C ASN A 826 19.26 -8.40 39.86
#